data_11261243d11d52487a0176dc06357962
#
_entry.id   11261243d11d52487a0176dc06357962
#
_cell.length_a   1.000
_cell.length_b   1.000
_cell.length_c   1.000
_cell.angle_alpha   90.00
_cell.angle_beta   90.00
_cell.angle_gamma   90.00
#
_symmetry.space_group_name_H-M   'P 1'
#
loop_
_entity.id
_entity.type
_entity.pdbx_description
1 polymer ?
#
loop_
_entity_poly.entity_id
_entity_poly.type
_entity_poly.pdbx_seq_one_letter_code
_entity_poly.pdbx_strand_id
1 'polypeptide(L)'
;MAKQQKNQIYVLKIHSGYLSKHNWHLDFRLSEIRKQPQMVVSLGSSQVLRWLIKLQGRENDDSRATEIKKEIKNIKKLENTYENKQKINNLYNELYEKQFQQDYLMLIMDSPQDYRNACKNKFSITIDYGNRKETVTYVRLLGTAGSIKKSTIMFINENRHDEIMRRINNGRYLGPKEGESVKTHNGIELGYKFIPAKLSAYFALQCSASISVPWPRIIVVNDAEVKFKDVVRIVTDSGNEENPIWPTVSEPQEVEIEADISDGMGFISPEMSAKWAKELHEGEEPLSGYNTRCAFVKGMVFTVPFVQFAEEVAHTYIITDAWGDKRDIRDADVILTTSMLKLWDSYDGFEDYYENCMKNEYDFCIAKSSPRELRNVHTTNYQYLQDFTFTDDQIDDLVTPTVTKIKECLGLDWKKLILYMCGTGLDEKNVLSMDPMCKSIMANPELVKDPYVRSKVSRMIQKRINSAKIGVLDVAGDYAILGNDPYSLLQHIFGMEITGLMKAGECYHKYWTDKNVDEIVLFRAPMTSHENVQKLKVVASDEMKKWYGYIKTCCLINSWDTTAMRLNGADYDSDTVFSTNNEVLLNTFEYKDTLMCIQSKMPKKVPTEDDFIMSDINGFGDSIGSVTNRGTNMISLREKFDKNSEEYARLQYRIRTMMNYQQNAIDRIKGVVAQPIPKEWLQSRFSKPKDGDDEDTLKKKEIDYNIAAEIKPWFFIYRYSQLKSELDKYMKSVKSNCKIRFGKTLDDLYASDSRTEEEEAFIYNYEKYMPISRAPGTMNRICWKIEDEFKTTNVLPDVEFDRSILKSDAEYSQEEFDAIKSVYD
;
A
#
# COMPACT_ATOMS: atom_id res chain seq x y z
N MET A 1 8.71 1.18 12.11
CA MET A 1 7.47 1.53 12.84
C MET A 1 7.06 0.51 13.92
N ALA A 2 7.23 -0.79 13.73
CA ALA A 2 6.82 -1.78 14.74
C ALA A 2 7.58 -1.72 16.09
N LYS A 3 8.71 -1.03 16.17
CA LYS A 3 9.53 -0.95 17.39
C LYS A 3 9.10 0.11 18.41
N GLN A 4 8.23 1.05 18.04
CA GLN A 4 7.93 2.22 18.90
C GLN A 4 6.63 2.11 19.70
N GLN A 5 5.73 1.19 19.35
CA GLN A 5 4.54 0.99 20.17
C GLN A 5 4.85 0.11 21.37
N LYS A 6 5.05 0.73 22.53
CA LYS A 6 5.26 0.01 23.80
C LYS A 6 4.05 -0.86 24.16
N ASN A 7 2.84 -0.42 23.81
CA ASN A 7 1.59 -1.16 24.08
C ASN A 7 0.63 -1.10 22.90
N GLN A 8 -0.07 -2.21 22.64
CA GLN A 8 -1.08 -2.35 21.59
C GLN A 8 -2.44 -1.95 22.17
N ILE A 9 -3.29 -1.33 21.34
CA ILE A 9 -4.70 -1.04 21.68
C ILE A 9 -5.57 -2.04 20.92
N TYR A 10 -6.35 -2.82 21.64
CA TYR A 10 -7.28 -3.80 21.10
C TYR A 10 -8.69 -3.20 21.00
N VAL A 11 -9.31 -3.33 19.83
CA VAL A 11 -10.70 -2.92 19.60
C VAL A 11 -11.48 -4.06 18.97
N LEU A 12 -12.80 -4.06 19.17
CA LEU A 12 -13.67 -5.02 18.50
C LEU A 12 -13.70 -4.78 16.98
N LYS A 13 -13.76 -5.86 16.24
CA LYS A 13 -13.94 -5.90 14.80
C LYS A 13 -15.05 -6.89 14.46
N ILE A 14 -16.21 -6.38 14.04
CA ILE A 14 -17.44 -7.14 13.93
C ILE A 14 -18.02 -7.02 12.52
N HIS A 15 -18.65 -8.07 12.02
CA HIS A 15 -19.40 -8.06 10.77
C HIS A 15 -20.83 -7.55 10.98
N SER A 16 -21.32 -6.69 10.09
CA SER A 16 -22.67 -6.12 10.15
C SER A 16 -23.75 -7.20 10.07
N GLY A 17 -23.56 -8.25 9.27
CA GLY A 17 -24.46 -9.39 9.20
C GLY A 17 -24.50 -10.21 10.47
N TYR A 18 -23.44 -10.23 11.29
CA TYR A 18 -23.50 -10.85 12.61
C TYR A 18 -24.35 -10.03 13.58
N LEU A 19 -24.18 -8.69 13.59
CA LEU A 19 -25.03 -7.77 14.36
C LEU A 19 -26.51 -7.88 13.98
N SER A 20 -26.80 -7.87 12.71
CA SER A 20 -28.19 -7.96 12.18
C SER A 20 -28.89 -9.24 12.64
N LYS A 21 -28.20 -10.38 12.64
CA LYS A 21 -28.75 -11.68 13.13
C LYS A 21 -29.05 -11.69 14.63
N HIS A 22 -28.43 -10.80 15.41
CA HIS A 22 -28.61 -10.68 16.86
C HIS A 22 -29.40 -9.43 17.24
N ASN A 23 -30.30 -8.96 16.38
CA ASN A 23 -31.16 -7.81 16.62
C ASN A 23 -30.39 -6.55 17.06
N TRP A 24 -29.21 -6.34 16.48
CA TRP A 24 -28.35 -5.17 16.72
C TRP A 24 -27.88 -5.01 18.17
N HIS A 25 -27.87 -6.11 18.94
CA HIS A 25 -27.30 -6.19 20.29
C HIS A 25 -26.42 -7.42 20.46
N LEU A 26 -25.24 -7.24 21.09
CA LEU A 26 -24.31 -8.35 21.38
C LEU A 26 -23.85 -8.29 22.84
N ASP A 27 -23.68 -9.47 23.44
CA ASP A 27 -23.12 -9.66 24.76
C ASP A 27 -21.85 -10.51 24.69
N PHE A 28 -20.76 -10.03 25.30
CA PHE A 28 -19.49 -10.73 25.34
C PHE A 28 -18.88 -10.71 26.74
N ARG A 29 -18.09 -11.74 27.06
CA ARG A 29 -17.13 -11.69 28.16
C ARG A 29 -15.76 -11.28 27.65
N LEU A 30 -15.09 -10.35 28.30
CA LEU A 30 -13.77 -9.87 27.88
C LEU A 30 -12.75 -11.03 27.77
N SER A 31 -12.82 -11.99 28.69
CA SER A 31 -11.97 -13.18 28.69
C SER A 31 -12.20 -14.11 27.49
N GLU A 32 -13.40 -14.10 26.90
CA GLU A 32 -13.76 -14.88 25.71
C GLU A 32 -13.31 -14.13 24.44
N ILE A 33 -13.50 -12.81 24.38
CA ILE A 33 -13.03 -11.97 23.27
C ILE A 33 -11.53 -12.16 23.07
N ARG A 34 -10.75 -12.18 24.16
CA ARG A 34 -9.29 -12.43 24.08
C ARG A 34 -8.92 -13.71 23.35
N LYS A 35 -9.77 -14.74 23.41
CA LYS A 35 -9.55 -16.05 22.77
C LYS A 35 -10.04 -16.10 21.33
N GLN A 36 -10.68 -15.04 20.83
CA GLN A 36 -11.25 -14.95 19.49
C GLN A 36 -10.54 -13.89 18.64
N PRO A 37 -9.32 -14.16 18.15
CA PRO A 37 -8.52 -13.16 17.43
C PRO A 37 -9.18 -12.63 16.17
N GLN A 38 -10.18 -13.35 15.60
CA GLN A 38 -10.94 -12.88 14.44
C GLN A 38 -11.89 -11.72 14.76
N MET A 39 -12.31 -11.57 16.04
CA MET A 39 -13.21 -10.50 16.49
C MET A 39 -12.49 -9.28 17.04
N VAL A 40 -11.17 -9.29 17.05
CA VAL A 40 -10.36 -8.23 17.63
C VAL A 40 -9.31 -7.80 16.63
N VAL A 41 -9.01 -6.50 16.60
CA VAL A 41 -7.88 -5.95 15.87
C VAL A 41 -7.00 -5.14 16.81
N SER A 42 -5.69 -5.27 16.64
CA SER A 42 -4.71 -4.43 17.32
C SER A 42 -4.45 -3.19 16.47
N LEU A 43 -4.68 -2.02 17.04
CA LEU A 43 -4.44 -0.74 16.40
C LEU A 43 -3.19 -0.06 16.96
N GLY A 44 -2.56 0.77 16.13
CA GLY A 44 -1.61 1.75 16.57
C GLY A 44 -2.26 2.95 17.24
N SER A 45 -1.52 3.69 18.05
CA SER A 45 -1.99 4.96 18.59
C SER A 45 -2.37 5.92 17.47
N SER A 46 -3.52 6.57 17.60
CA SER A 46 -4.00 7.61 16.70
C SER A 46 -4.52 8.80 17.54
N GLN A 47 -4.73 9.94 16.92
CA GLN A 47 -5.24 11.11 17.64
C GLN A 47 -6.56 10.83 18.33
N VAL A 48 -7.51 10.18 17.64
CA VAL A 48 -8.81 9.80 18.23
C VAL A 48 -8.63 8.87 19.43
N LEU A 49 -7.77 7.86 19.33
CA LEU A 49 -7.53 6.92 20.44
C LEU A 49 -6.87 7.61 21.63
N ARG A 50 -5.95 8.57 21.41
CA ARG A 50 -5.36 9.36 22.50
C ARG A 50 -6.41 10.22 23.21
N TRP A 51 -7.30 10.88 22.48
CA TRP A 51 -8.41 11.62 23.08
C TRP A 51 -9.35 10.74 23.89
N LEU A 52 -9.72 9.55 23.37
CA LEU A 52 -10.58 8.60 24.11
C LEU A 52 -9.93 8.13 25.41
N ILE A 53 -8.64 7.78 25.37
CA ILE A 53 -7.88 7.38 26.55
C ILE A 53 -7.88 8.50 27.60
N LYS A 54 -7.65 9.75 27.17
CA LYS A 54 -7.65 10.93 28.05
C LYS A 54 -9.04 11.21 28.62
N LEU A 55 -10.11 11.19 27.80
CA LEU A 55 -11.48 11.37 28.24
C LEU A 55 -11.96 10.29 29.22
N GLN A 56 -11.31 9.14 29.23
CA GLN A 56 -11.55 8.04 30.16
C GLN A 56 -10.66 8.10 31.43
N GLY A 57 -9.71 9.06 31.53
CA GLY A 57 -8.72 9.13 32.61
C GLY A 57 -7.78 7.92 32.65
N ARG A 58 -7.43 7.36 31.47
CA ARG A 58 -6.65 6.11 31.32
C ARG A 58 -5.22 6.34 30.85
N GLU A 59 -4.69 7.54 30.94
CA GLU A 59 -3.34 7.90 30.44
C GLU A 59 -2.23 7.05 31.11
N ASN A 60 -2.46 6.60 32.35
CA ASN A 60 -1.50 5.77 33.06
C ASN A 60 -1.55 4.28 32.72
N ASP A 61 -2.52 3.84 31.89
CA ASP A 61 -2.70 2.43 31.53
C ASP A 61 -1.49 1.86 30.79
N ASP A 62 -0.79 2.66 30.00
CA ASP A 62 0.46 2.26 29.31
C ASP A 62 1.61 1.95 30.28
N SER A 63 1.78 2.75 31.33
CA SER A 63 2.77 2.51 32.37
C SER A 63 2.42 1.23 33.13
N ARG A 64 1.16 1.06 33.54
CA ARG A 64 0.69 -0.13 34.23
C ARG A 64 0.81 -1.39 33.38
N ALA A 65 0.45 -1.33 32.08
CA ALA A 65 0.64 -2.43 31.13
C ALA A 65 2.13 -2.85 31.01
N THR A 66 3.05 -1.88 31.07
CA THR A 66 4.49 -2.16 31.05
C THR A 66 4.95 -2.85 32.33
N GLU A 67 4.44 -2.43 33.49
CA GLU A 67 4.70 -3.08 34.78
C GLU A 67 4.19 -4.51 34.80
N ILE A 68 2.92 -4.74 34.41
CA ILE A 68 2.32 -6.06 34.33
C ILE A 68 3.15 -7.02 33.45
N LYS A 69 3.63 -6.56 32.30
CA LYS A 69 4.52 -7.35 31.43
C LYS A 69 5.82 -7.75 32.13
N LYS A 70 6.40 -6.85 32.95
CA LYS A 70 7.57 -7.18 33.76
C LYS A 70 7.21 -8.17 34.87
N GLU A 71 6.08 -8.00 35.55
CA GLU A 71 5.60 -8.91 36.62
C GLU A 71 5.39 -10.33 36.02
N ILE A 72 4.68 -10.46 34.88
CA ILE A 72 4.47 -11.73 34.19
C ILE A 72 5.82 -12.38 33.85
N LYS A 73 6.79 -11.60 33.30
CA LYS A 73 8.13 -12.11 32.99
C LYS A 73 8.88 -12.60 34.20
N ASN A 74 8.69 -11.95 35.37
CA ASN A 74 9.32 -12.36 36.62
C ASN A 74 8.68 -13.62 37.19
N ILE A 75 7.34 -13.70 37.23
CA ILE A 75 6.64 -14.88 37.73
C ILE A 75 6.92 -16.11 36.86
N LYS A 76 7.05 -15.94 35.54
CA LYS A 76 7.43 -17.02 34.61
C LYS A 76 8.82 -17.61 34.85
N LYS A 77 9.67 -16.92 35.61
CA LYS A 77 10.98 -17.43 36.05
C LYS A 77 10.89 -18.24 37.34
N LEU A 78 9.75 -18.21 38.02
CA LEU A 78 9.50 -18.97 39.25
C LEU A 78 8.93 -20.35 38.91
N GLU A 79 8.87 -21.24 39.92
CA GLU A 79 8.26 -22.56 39.78
C GLU A 79 6.86 -22.51 39.13
N ASN A 80 6.58 -23.48 38.27
CA ASN A 80 5.33 -23.60 37.52
C ASN A 80 4.18 -24.18 38.40
N THR A 81 3.89 -23.52 39.51
CA THR A 81 2.82 -23.93 40.43
C THR A 81 1.44 -23.49 39.93
N TYR A 82 0.39 -24.16 40.40
CA TYR A 82 -1.00 -23.78 40.11
C TYR A 82 -1.30 -22.31 40.51
N GLU A 83 -0.73 -21.89 41.63
CA GLU A 83 -0.86 -20.50 42.11
C GLU A 83 -0.19 -19.49 41.16
N ASN A 84 1.02 -19.79 40.66
CA ASN A 84 1.72 -18.92 39.73
C ASN A 84 1.00 -18.87 38.38
N LYS A 85 0.40 -19.99 37.91
CA LYS A 85 -0.44 -20.00 36.70
C LYS A 85 -1.68 -19.13 36.88
N GLN A 86 -2.36 -19.21 38.02
CA GLN A 86 -3.50 -18.34 38.32
C GLN A 86 -3.09 -16.85 38.36
N LYS A 87 -1.97 -16.51 39.01
CA LYS A 87 -1.44 -15.15 39.06
C LYS A 87 -1.13 -14.63 37.70
N ILE A 88 -0.47 -15.41 36.85
CA ILE A 88 -0.16 -15.06 35.45
C ILE A 88 -1.46 -14.84 34.65
N ASN A 89 -2.46 -15.71 34.78
CA ASN A 89 -3.73 -15.55 34.08
C ASN A 89 -4.49 -14.28 34.51
N ASN A 90 -4.49 -13.98 35.80
CA ASN A 90 -5.08 -12.75 36.31
C ASN A 90 -4.36 -11.50 35.77
N LEU A 91 -3.04 -11.51 35.75
CA LEU A 91 -2.23 -10.43 35.16
C LEU A 91 -2.47 -10.28 33.64
N TYR A 92 -2.65 -11.37 32.90
CA TYR A 92 -3.02 -11.29 31.50
C TYR A 92 -4.44 -10.71 31.30
N ASN A 93 -5.37 -11.00 32.18
CA ASN A 93 -6.71 -10.40 32.13
C ASN A 93 -6.64 -8.90 32.42
N GLU A 94 -5.90 -8.49 33.47
CA GLU A 94 -5.66 -7.08 33.78
C GLU A 94 -4.95 -6.36 32.61
N LEU A 95 -3.88 -6.96 32.04
CA LEU A 95 -3.17 -6.42 30.90
C LEU A 95 -4.11 -6.19 29.71
N TYR A 96 -4.96 -7.17 29.41
CA TYR A 96 -5.88 -7.08 28.28
C TYR A 96 -6.95 -6.00 28.52
N GLU A 97 -7.46 -5.86 29.74
CA GLU A 97 -8.40 -4.80 30.13
C GLU A 97 -7.77 -3.42 29.94
N LYS A 98 -6.50 -3.23 30.38
CA LYS A 98 -5.75 -1.99 30.16
C LYS A 98 -5.50 -1.65 28.69
N GLN A 99 -5.39 -2.64 27.83
CA GLN A 99 -5.16 -2.49 26.39
C GLN A 99 -6.45 -2.48 25.56
N PHE A 100 -7.60 -2.85 26.14
CA PHE A 100 -8.86 -2.93 25.41
C PHE A 100 -9.59 -1.57 25.42
N GLN A 101 -10.03 -1.11 24.23
CA GLN A 101 -10.75 0.13 24.03
C GLN A 101 -12.17 -0.17 23.55
N GLN A 102 -13.14 -0.11 24.51
CA GLN A 102 -14.54 -0.40 24.22
C GLN A 102 -15.22 0.76 23.47
N ASP A 103 -14.86 2.01 23.75
CA ASP A 103 -15.50 3.19 23.14
C ASP A 103 -15.25 3.33 21.62
N TYR A 104 -14.42 2.47 21.04
CA TYR A 104 -14.06 2.48 19.61
C TYR A 104 -14.20 1.10 18.99
N LEU A 105 -14.84 0.99 17.84
CA LEU A 105 -15.15 -0.28 17.18
C LEU A 105 -14.95 -0.17 15.66
N MET A 106 -14.51 -1.25 15.03
CA MET A 106 -14.44 -1.41 13.57
C MET A 106 -15.57 -2.33 13.10
N LEU A 107 -16.50 -1.79 12.30
CA LEU A 107 -17.60 -2.54 11.71
C LEU A 107 -17.28 -2.87 10.25
N ILE A 108 -17.28 -4.18 9.90
CA ILE A 108 -17.14 -4.66 8.53
C ILE A 108 -18.53 -4.73 7.90
N MET A 109 -18.69 -4.09 6.76
CA MET A 109 -19.95 -4.06 6.03
C MET A 109 -20.08 -5.30 5.15
N ASP A 110 -21.08 -6.13 5.41
CA ASP A 110 -21.44 -7.25 4.56
C ASP A 110 -22.38 -6.82 3.43
N SER A 111 -23.16 -5.75 3.66
CA SER A 111 -24.00 -5.12 2.63
C SER A 111 -24.17 -3.61 2.86
N PRO A 112 -24.41 -2.81 1.81
CA PRO A 112 -24.77 -1.40 1.93
C PRO A 112 -26.03 -1.17 2.78
N GLN A 113 -26.99 -2.08 2.76
CA GLN A 113 -28.23 -1.97 3.53
C GLN A 113 -27.98 -2.16 5.03
N ASP A 114 -27.16 -3.14 5.43
CA ASP A 114 -26.78 -3.33 6.83
C ASP A 114 -26.06 -2.10 7.38
N TYR A 115 -25.20 -1.46 6.55
CA TYR A 115 -24.54 -0.23 6.95
C TYR A 115 -25.52 0.92 7.21
N ARG A 116 -26.48 1.13 6.29
CA ARG A 116 -27.53 2.14 6.50
C ARG A 116 -28.34 1.86 7.77
N ASN A 117 -28.64 0.58 8.03
CA ASN A 117 -29.35 0.18 9.24
C ASN A 117 -28.52 0.47 10.51
N ALA A 118 -27.21 0.14 10.49
CA ALA A 118 -26.29 0.44 11.60
C ALA A 118 -26.19 1.94 11.89
N CYS A 119 -26.16 2.79 10.84
CA CYS A 119 -26.12 4.24 11.01
C CYS A 119 -27.44 4.81 11.56
N LYS A 120 -28.61 4.33 11.05
CA LYS A 120 -29.93 4.86 11.43
C LYS A 120 -30.41 4.36 12.78
N ASN A 121 -30.27 3.07 13.03
CA ASN A 121 -30.89 2.42 14.20
C ASN A 121 -29.96 2.35 15.40
N LYS A 122 -28.65 2.67 15.22
CA LYS A 122 -27.61 2.45 16.21
C LYS A 122 -27.55 0.96 16.62
N PHE A 123 -26.56 0.57 17.38
CA PHE A 123 -26.47 -0.77 17.94
C PHE A 123 -25.70 -0.73 19.26
N SER A 124 -25.85 -1.74 20.09
CA SER A 124 -25.20 -1.76 21.40
C SER A 124 -24.44 -3.07 21.64
N ILE A 125 -23.36 -2.96 22.42
CA ILE A 125 -22.56 -4.11 22.84
C ILE A 125 -22.32 -4.02 24.34
N THR A 126 -22.65 -5.10 25.02
CA THR A 126 -22.37 -5.27 26.45
C THR A 126 -21.11 -6.10 26.62
N ILE A 127 -20.15 -5.60 27.38
CA ILE A 127 -18.94 -6.31 27.77
C ILE A 127 -19.01 -6.64 29.30
N ASP A 128 -18.91 -7.92 29.62
CA ASP A 128 -18.76 -8.41 30.98
C ASP A 128 -17.27 -8.54 31.31
N TYR A 129 -16.80 -7.68 32.18
CA TYR A 129 -15.42 -7.65 32.69
C TYR A 129 -15.19 -8.62 33.84
N GLY A 130 -16.25 -9.32 34.29
CA GLY A 130 -16.25 -10.23 35.44
C GLY A 130 -16.66 -9.55 36.75
N ASN A 131 -16.21 -8.36 37.04
CA ASN A 131 -16.58 -7.54 38.20
C ASN A 131 -17.65 -6.47 37.86
N ARG A 132 -17.85 -6.15 36.61
CA ARG A 132 -18.82 -5.18 36.10
C ARG A 132 -19.25 -5.52 34.68
N LYS A 133 -20.40 -5.00 34.29
CA LYS A 133 -20.88 -5.04 32.90
C LYS A 133 -21.05 -3.62 32.39
N GLU A 134 -20.57 -3.40 31.19
CA GLU A 134 -20.67 -2.09 30.53
C GLU A 134 -21.34 -2.26 29.16
N THR A 135 -22.42 -1.52 28.93
CA THR A 135 -23.13 -1.48 27.67
C THR A 135 -22.79 -0.16 26.96
N VAL A 136 -22.30 -0.24 25.74
CA VAL A 136 -22.01 0.91 24.90
C VAL A 136 -22.91 0.89 23.68
N THR A 137 -23.57 2.01 23.40
CA THR A 137 -24.29 2.25 22.14
C THR A 137 -23.34 2.93 21.17
N TYR A 138 -23.30 2.44 19.93
CA TYR A 138 -22.38 2.92 18.91
C TYR A 138 -23.09 3.70 17.83
N VAL A 139 -22.44 4.78 17.41
CA VAL A 139 -22.79 5.61 16.26
C VAL A 139 -21.63 5.67 15.27
N ARG A 140 -21.93 5.98 14.00
CA ARG A 140 -20.92 6.14 12.97
C ARG A 140 -19.92 7.22 13.38
N LEU A 141 -18.63 6.97 13.16
CA LEU A 141 -17.59 7.98 13.26
C LEU A 141 -17.06 8.31 11.86
N LEU A 142 -16.14 7.54 11.32
CA LEU A 142 -15.45 7.82 10.06
C LEU A 142 -14.92 6.51 9.43
N GLY A 143 -14.50 6.60 8.16
CA GLY A 143 -13.72 5.56 7.49
C GLY A 143 -12.42 6.12 6.94
N THR A 144 -11.26 5.53 7.28
CA THR A 144 -10.02 5.87 6.59
C THR A 144 -10.05 5.32 5.17
N ALA A 145 -9.31 5.92 4.25
CA ALA A 145 -9.22 5.45 2.86
C ALA A 145 -8.90 3.95 2.76
N GLY A 146 -7.98 3.46 3.58
CA GLY A 146 -7.62 2.03 3.61
C GLY A 146 -8.68 1.13 4.24
N SER A 147 -9.47 1.63 5.19
CA SER A 147 -10.54 0.85 5.81
C SER A 147 -11.78 0.79 4.93
N ILE A 148 -12.17 1.89 4.29
CA ILE A 148 -13.31 1.94 3.36
C ILE A 148 -13.13 0.96 2.21
N LYS A 149 -11.94 0.90 1.59
CA LYS A 149 -11.60 -0.09 0.55
C LYS A 149 -11.79 -1.54 1.00
N LYS A 150 -11.72 -1.80 2.31
CA LYS A 150 -12.00 -3.10 2.93
C LYS A 150 -13.41 -3.18 3.52
N SER A 151 -14.31 -2.32 3.08
CA SER A 151 -15.69 -2.20 3.58
C SER A 151 -15.76 -2.08 5.11
N THR A 152 -14.81 -1.36 5.73
CA THR A 152 -14.70 -1.23 7.18
C THR A 152 -14.83 0.25 7.59
N ILE A 153 -15.73 0.53 8.52
CA ILE A 153 -15.99 1.87 9.08
C ILE A 153 -15.78 1.83 10.60
N MET A 154 -15.25 2.91 11.14
CA MET A 154 -15.12 3.10 12.56
C MET A 154 -16.41 3.63 13.16
N PHE A 155 -16.81 3.04 14.27
CA PHE A 155 -17.91 3.45 15.13
C PHE A 155 -17.38 3.82 16.49
N ILE A 156 -18.09 4.72 17.17
CA ILE A 156 -17.68 5.25 18.47
C ILE A 156 -18.86 5.22 19.46
N ASN A 157 -18.56 5.17 20.75
CA ASN A 157 -19.51 5.35 21.81
C ASN A 157 -20.29 6.67 21.61
N GLU A 158 -21.62 6.58 21.56
CA GLU A 158 -22.52 7.71 21.34
C GLU A 158 -22.25 8.86 22.34
N ASN A 159 -21.96 8.55 23.58
CA ASN A 159 -21.67 9.56 24.63
C ASN A 159 -20.33 10.30 24.40
N ARG A 160 -19.49 9.83 23.48
CA ARG A 160 -18.22 10.47 23.12
C ARG A 160 -18.27 11.15 21.75
N HIS A 161 -19.27 10.84 20.95
CA HIS A 161 -19.36 11.24 19.54
C HIS A 161 -19.22 12.74 19.34
N ASP A 162 -20.07 13.55 19.99
CA ASP A 162 -20.13 14.98 19.76
C ASP A 162 -18.84 15.68 20.17
N GLU A 163 -18.24 15.26 21.30
CA GLU A 163 -16.95 15.81 21.73
C GLU A 163 -15.82 15.45 20.75
N ILE A 164 -15.77 14.21 20.29
CA ILE A 164 -14.74 13.78 19.33
C ILE A 164 -14.95 14.47 17.98
N MET A 165 -16.19 14.58 17.48
CA MET A 165 -16.48 15.28 16.23
C MET A 165 -16.20 16.78 16.33
N ARG A 166 -16.48 17.41 17.45
CA ARG A 166 -16.10 18.81 17.72
C ARG A 166 -14.58 19.00 17.61
N ARG A 167 -13.80 18.10 18.23
CA ARG A 167 -12.34 18.11 18.13
C ARG A 167 -11.86 17.88 16.69
N ILE A 168 -12.43 16.92 15.98
CA ILE A 168 -12.09 16.62 14.59
C ILE A 168 -12.38 17.83 13.67
N ASN A 169 -13.49 18.54 13.88
CA ASN A 169 -13.81 19.75 13.14
C ASN A 169 -12.83 20.90 13.37
N ASN A 170 -12.11 20.89 14.45
CA ASN A 170 -11.03 21.81 14.81
C ASN A 170 -11.34 23.29 14.55
N GLY A 171 -12.57 23.76 14.84
CA GLY A 171 -12.95 25.16 14.74
C GLY A 171 -13.04 25.73 13.32
N ARG A 172 -12.95 24.89 12.27
CA ARG A 172 -13.03 25.35 10.88
C ARG A 172 -14.30 26.14 10.61
N TYR A 173 -14.23 27.06 9.68
CA TYR A 173 -15.38 27.82 9.23
C TYR A 173 -16.42 26.92 8.56
N LEU A 174 -17.69 27.02 8.99
CA LEU A 174 -18.79 26.19 8.51
C LEU A 174 -19.70 26.89 7.49
N GLY A 175 -19.38 28.12 7.16
CA GLY A 175 -20.16 28.99 6.29
C GLY A 175 -20.90 30.12 7.02
N PRO A 176 -21.45 31.07 6.30
CA PRO A 176 -22.22 32.19 6.87
C PRO A 176 -23.55 31.69 7.45
N LYS A 177 -23.98 32.30 8.53
CA LYS A 177 -25.36 32.19 9.02
C LYS A 177 -26.30 32.95 8.09
N GLU A 178 -27.60 32.66 8.24
CA GLU A 178 -28.61 33.33 7.44
C GLU A 178 -28.52 34.89 7.62
N GLY A 179 -28.34 35.59 6.50
CA GLY A 179 -28.15 37.02 6.46
C GLY A 179 -26.73 37.54 6.67
N GLU A 180 -25.75 36.67 6.90
CA GLU A 180 -24.34 37.05 7.01
C GLU A 180 -23.60 36.84 5.68
N SER A 181 -22.57 37.67 5.44
CA SER A 181 -21.63 37.47 4.32
C SER A 181 -20.59 36.40 4.64
N VAL A 182 -19.99 35.77 3.61
CA VAL A 182 -18.86 34.87 3.76
C VAL A 182 -17.69 35.63 4.38
N LYS A 183 -17.00 35.04 5.33
CA LYS A 183 -15.77 35.57 5.92
C LYS A 183 -14.65 35.63 4.89
N THR A 184 -13.84 36.69 4.96
CA THR A 184 -12.66 36.88 4.10
C THR A 184 -11.44 37.26 4.92
N HIS A 185 -10.27 36.87 4.51
CA HIS A 185 -8.97 37.31 5.02
C HIS A 185 -8.08 37.75 3.84
N ASN A 186 -7.57 39.00 3.87
CA ASN A 186 -6.80 39.59 2.75
C ASN A 186 -7.45 39.41 1.36
N GLY A 187 -8.80 39.46 1.30
CA GLY A 187 -9.55 39.26 0.07
C GLY A 187 -9.81 37.79 -0.31
N ILE A 188 -9.30 36.83 0.43
CA ILE A 188 -9.53 35.38 0.22
C ILE A 188 -10.81 35.00 0.98
N GLU A 189 -11.81 34.45 0.29
CA GLU A 189 -13.01 33.91 0.93
C GLU A 189 -12.72 32.62 1.66
N LEU A 190 -13.17 32.47 2.91
CA LEU A 190 -12.97 31.28 3.69
C LEU A 190 -13.79 30.10 3.13
N GLY A 191 -13.13 28.94 2.94
CA GLY A 191 -13.74 27.76 2.37
C GLY A 191 -14.70 27.02 3.30
N TYR A 192 -15.91 26.72 2.83
CA TYR A 192 -16.91 25.96 3.59
C TYR A 192 -17.71 24.95 2.76
N LYS A 193 -17.60 24.99 1.43
CA LYS A 193 -18.19 23.99 0.51
C LYS A 193 -17.13 23.02 0.05
N PHE A 194 -17.39 21.73 0.23
CA PHE A 194 -16.44 20.67 -0.08
C PHE A 194 -17.10 19.51 -0.82
N ILE A 195 -16.31 18.68 -1.49
CA ILE A 195 -16.74 17.36 -1.93
C ILE A 195 -16.90 16.49 -0.67
N PRO A 196 -18.10 15.95 -0.34
CA PRO A 196 -18.32 15.23 0.93
C PRO A 196 -17.34 14.10 1.20
N ALA A 197 -17.05 13.28 0.19
CA ALA A 197 -16.08 12.19 0.30
C ALA A 197 -14.66 12.69 0.66
N LYS A 198 -14.23 13.81 0.04
CA LYS A 198 -12.92 14.42 0.28
C LYS A 198 -12.83 14.98 1.70
N LEU A 199 -13.90 15.64 2.19
CA LEU A 199 -13.95 16.13 3.58
C LEU A 199 -13.94 14.99 4.59
N SER A 200 -14.73 13.91 4.36
CA SER A 200 -14.70 12.70 5.21
C SER A 200 -13.30 12.10 5.29
N ALA A 201 -12.57 12.03 4.16
CA ALA A 201 -11.20 11.55 4.13
C ALA A 201 -10.24 12.43 4.94
N TYR A 202 -10.44 13.76 4.96
CA TYR A 202 -9.63 14.68 5.76
C TYR A 202 -9.91 14.53 7.27
N PHE A 203 -11.17 14.37 7.67
CA PHE A 203 -11.53 14.06 9.05
C PHE A 203 -10.91 12.74 9.52
N ALA A 204 -10.91 11.74 8.66
CA ALA A 204 -10.39 10.40 8.97
C ALA A 204 -8.86 10.34 9.17
N LEU A 205 -8.11 11.40 8.84
CA LEU A 205 -6.67 11.49 9.13
C LEU A 205 -6.39 11.30 10.63
N GLN A 206 -7.33 11.73 11.50
CA GLN A 206 -7.22 11.62 12.96
C GLN A 206 -7.34 10.18 13.47
N CYS A 207 -7.87 9.28 12.65
CA CYS A 207 -7.92 7.84 12.93
C CYS A 207 -6.67 7.08 12.46
N SER A 208 -5.72 7.76 11.79
CA SER A 208 -4.49 7.14 11.28
C SER A 208 -3.46 6.96 12.41
N ALA A 209 -2.78 5.81 12.41
CA ALA A 209 -1.71 5.54 13.36
C ALA A 209 -0.58 6.58 13.21
N SER A 210 -0.19 7.16 14.33
CA SER A 210 0.84 8.21 14.37
C SER A 210 1.45 8.35 15.75
N ILE A 211 2.69 8.85 15.82
CA ILE A 211 3.46 9.03 17.04
C ILE A 211 3.62 10.54 17.29
N SER A 212 3.30 10.97 18.49
CA SER A 212 3.49 12.36 18.94
C SER A 212 4.97 12.73 18.92
N VAL A 213 5.25 13.96 18.46
CA VAL A 213 6.57 14.60 18.50
C VAL A 213 6.42 16.03 19.02
N PRO A 214 7.50 16.70 19.45
CA PRO A 214 7.43 18.10 19.83
C PRO A 214 6.85 18.96 18.72
N TRP A 215 5.93 19.86 19.08
CA TRP A 215 5.35 20.83 18.18
C TRP A 215 6.41 21.71 17.53
N PRO A 216 6.45 21.80 16.18
CA PRO A 216 7.35 22.72 15.49
C PRO A 216 6.71 24.10 15.35
N ARG A 217 7.51 25.12 15.11
CA ARG A 217 7.05 26.41 14.59
C ARG A 217 6.78 26.24 13.08
N ILE A 218 5.62 26.62 12.61
CA ILE A 218 5.15 26.32 11.27
C ILE A 218 4.86 27.60 10.49
N ILE A 219 5.27 27.61 9.22
CA ILE A 219 4.78 28.54 8.21
C ILE A 219 4.09 27.71 7.12
N VAL A 220 2.93 28.16 6.65
CA VAL A 220 2.21 27.52 5.53
C VAL A 220 2.37 28.42 4.31
N VAL A 221 2.80 27.84 3.18
CA VAL A 221 3.01 28.56 1.92
C VAL A 221 2.11 27.99 0.82
N ASN A 222 1.88 28.76 -0.24
CA ASN A 222 1.16 28.27 -1.40
C ASN A 222 1.96 27.15 -2.11
N ASP A 223 1.24 26.24 -2.75
CA ASP A 223 1.85 25.25 -3.61
C ASP A 223 2.56 25.91 -4.81
N ALA A 224 3.57 25.24 -5.30
CA ALA A 224 4.37 25.68 -6.45
C ALA A 224 3.91 24.96 -7.72
N GLU A 225 3.61 25.74 -8.75
CA GLU A 225 3.20 25.25 -10.06
C GLU A 225 4.23 25.68 -11.13
N VAL A 226 4.44 24.81 -12.10
CA VAL A 226 5.25 25.12 -13.29
C VAL A 226 4.48 24.76 -14.56
N LYS A 227 4.84 25.43 -15.67
CA LYS A 227 4.25 25.18 -17.00
C LYS A 227 5.31 24.72 -17.95
N PHE A 228 5.06 23.63 -18.64
CA PHE A 228 5.91 23.10 -19.70
C PHE A 228 5.08 22.42 -20.79
N LYS A 229 5.69 22.19 -21.97
CA LYS A 229 5.04 21.46 -23.06
C LYS A 229 5.57 20.03 -23.14
N ASP A 230 4.66 19.08 -23.33
CA ASP A 230 5.04 17.68 -23.58
C ASP A 230 4.00 17.02 -24.50
N VAL A 231 4.40 15.89 -25.09
CA VAL A 231 3.54 15.08 -25.96
C VAL A 231 2.84 14.03 -25.11
N VAL A 232 1.50 14.08 -25.06
CA VAL A 232 0.69 13.17 -24.26
C VAL A 232 -0.46 12.59 -25.07
N ARG A 233 -1.01 11.48 -24.58
CA ARG A 233 -2.34 10.98 -24.97
C ARG A 233 -3.33 11.29 -23.87
N ILE A 234 -4.41 11.97 -24.20
CA ILE A 234 -5.50 12.27 -23.27
C ILE A 234 -6.39 11.03 -23.15
N VAL A 235 -6.67 10.59 -21.92
CA VAL A 235 -7.47 9.41 -21.62
C VAL A 235 -8.64 9.79 -20.71
N THR A 236 -9.85 9.37 -21.09
CA THR A 236 -11.07 9.56 -20.29
C THR A 236 -11.81 8.23 -20.10
N ASP A 237 -12.58 8.08 -19.02
CA ASP A 237 -13.50 6.95 -18.81
C ASP A 237 -14.92 7.23 -19.33
N SER A 238 -15.19 8.45 -19.80
CA SER A 238 -16.43 8.89 -20.40
C SER A 238 -16.27 8.98 -21.92
N GLY A 239 -17.27 8.55 -22.64
CA GLY A 239 -17.31 8.65 -24.10
C GLY A 239 -17.61 10.06 -24.60
N ASN A 240 -17.69 10.18 -25.91
CA ASN A 240 -18.20 11.33 -26.61
C ASN A 240 -19.74 11.32 -26.71
N GLU A 241 -20.34 12.30 -27.39
CA GLU A 241 -21.80 12.38 -27.58
C GLU A 241 -22.38 11.15 -28.28
N GLU A 242 -21.61 10.46 -29.16
CA GLU A 242 -22.05 9.28 -29.89
C GLU A 242 -21.99 8.00 -29.02
N ASN A 243 -20.99 7.91 -28.12
CA ASN A 243 -20.78 6.77 -27.22
C ASN A 243 -20.46 7.24 -25.79
N PRO A 244 -21.45 7.64 -25.01
CA PRO A 244 -21.23 8.27 -23.70
C PRO A 244 -20.67 7.33 -22.63
N ILE A 245 -20.63 6.03 -22.86
CA ILE A 245 -20.21 5.00 -21.89
C ILE A 245 -18.79 4.49 -22.17
N TRP A 246 -18.26 4.71 -23.40
CA TRP A 246 -16.97 4.15 -23.80
C TRP A 246 -15.84 5.16 -23.56
N PRO A 247 -14.71 4.71 -22.97
CA PRO A 247 -13.55 5.57 -22.75
C PRO A 247 -12.93 6.03 -24.07
N THR A 248 -12.17 7.12 -24.00
CA THR A 248 -11.45 7.65 -25.17
C THR A 248 -9.96 7.70 -24.91
N VAL A 249 -9.15 7.48 -25.95
CA VAL A 249 -7.70 7.69 -25.96
C VAL A 249 -7.38 8.53 -27.20
N SER A 250 -6.80 9.71 -27.00
CA SER A 250 -6.42 10.57 -28.13
C SER A 250 -5.18 10.04 -28.86
N GLU A 251 -4.97 10.52 -30.10
CA GLU A 251 -3.64 10.46 -30.71
C GLU A 251 -2.65 11.31 -29.89
N PRO A 252 -1.32 11.04 -30.03
CA PRO A 252 -0.31 11.87 -29.37
C PRO A 252 -0.45 13.33 -29.81
N GLN A 253 -0.46 14.25 -28.85
CA GLN A 253 -0.55 15.68 -29.12
C GLN A 253 0.27 16.48 -28.12
N GLU A 254 0.90 17.54 -28.60
CA GLU A 254 1.60 18.49 -27.74
C GLU A 254 0.57 19.32 -26.97
N VAL A 255 0.71 19.34 -25.64
CA VAL A 255 -0.13 20.16 -24.76
C VAL A 255 0.73 20.94 -23.79
N GLU A 256 0.24 22.11 -23.36
CA GLU A 256 0.81 22.82 -22.22
C GLU A 256 0.28 22.18 -20.95
N ILE A 257 1.21 21.72 -20.12
CA ILE A 257 0.93 21.05 -18.85
C ILE A 257 1.21 22.03 -17.72
N GLU A 258 0.24 22.24 -16.84
CA GLU A 258 0.40 22.91 -15.57
C GLU A 258 0.56 21.84 -14.48
N ALA A 259 1.77 21.74 -13.92
CA ALA A 259 2.14 20.71 -12.95
C ALA A 259 2.34 21.32 -11.57
N ASP A 260 1.60 20.79 -10.56
CA ASP A 260 1.89 21.05 -9.16
C ASP A 260 3.15 20.25 -8.77
N ILE A 261 4.23 20.98 -8.46
CA ILE A 261 5.53 20.39 -8.10
C ILE A 261 5.71 20.21 -6.58
N SER A 262 4.70 20.52 -5.80
CA SER A 262 4.75 20.48 -4.33
C SER A 262 3.60 19.71 -3.68
N ASP A 263 2.73 19.03 -4.44
CA ASP A 263 1.52 18.38 -3.88
C ASP A 263 1.87 17.40 -2.75
N GLY A 264 1.57 17.82 -1.52
CA GLY A 264 1.86 17.08 -0.30
C GLY A 264 3.32 17.13 0.16
N MET A 265 4.14 18.05 -0.38
CA MET A 265 5.54 18.24 -0.04
C MET A 265 5.77 19.52 0.76
N GLY A 266 6.64 19.47 1.76
CA GLY A 266 7.09 20.59 2.55
C GLY A 266 8.51 20.38 3.09
N PHE A 267 8.98 21.24 3.98
CA PHE A 267 10.34 21.20 4.50
C PHE A 267 10.38 21.16 6.03
N ILE A 268 11.45 20.59 6.54
CA ILE A 268 11.82 20.61 7.96
C ILE A 268 13.30 21.02 8.09
N SER A 269 13.59 21.88 9.06
CA SER A 269 14.98 22.27 9.36
C SER A 269 15.80 21.07 9.82
N PRO A 270 17.10 21.02 9.54
CA PRO A 270 17.98 19.94 10.02
C PRO A 270 17.94 19.77 11.54
N GLU A 271 17.85 20.87 12.29
CA GLU A 271 17.81 20.89 13.76
C GLU A 271 16.53 20.23 14.30
N MET A 272 15.36 20.57 13.74
CA MET A 272 14.10 19.96 14.14
C MET A 272 14.02 18.51 13.69
N SER A 273 14.57 18.18 12.51
CA SER A 273 14.67 16.80 12.01
C SER A 273 15.49 15.92 12.96
N ALA A 274 16.62 16.40 13.46
CA ALA A 274 17.43 15.70 14.46
C ALA A 274 16.65 15.49 15.78
N LYS A 275 15.93 16.51 16.25
CA LYS A 275 15.04 16.40 17.42
C LYS A 275 14.00 15.29 17.25
N TRP A 276 13.30 15.25 16.11
CA TRP A 276 12.30 14.24 15.85
C TRP A 276 12.91 12.84 15.70
N ALA A 277 14.08 12.73 15.05
CA ALA A 277 14.79 11.46 14.96
C ALA A 277 15.10 10.87 16.35
N LYS A 278 15.53 11.72 17.29
CA LYS A 278 15.80 11.32 18.68
C LYS A 278 14.54 10.87 19.42
N GLU A 279 13.43 11.60 19.32
CA GLU A 279 12.14 11.24 19.92
C GLU A 279 11.60 9.92 19.35
N LEU A 280 11.79 9.69 18.05
CA LEU A 280 11.41 8.46 17.38
C LEU A 280 12.36 7.29 17.63
N HIS A 281 13.42 7.47 18.44
CA HIS A 281 14.46 6.48 18.69
C HIS A 281 15.16 5.97 17.41
N GLU A 282 15.26 6.84 16.41
CA GLU A 282 15.92 6.57 15.12
C GLU A 282 17.38 7.11 15.09
N GLY A 283 17.91 7.59 16.23
CA GLY A 283 19.24 8.16 16.38
C GLY A 283 19.22 9.67 16.51
N GLU A 284 20.40 10.32 16.52
CA GLU A 284 20.53 11.77 16.77
C GLU A 284 20.70 12.59 15.49
N GLU A 285 21.05 11.93 14.37
CA GLU A 285 21.21 12.59 13.07
C GLU A 285 19.87 12.81 12.37
N PRO A 286 19.70 13.88 11.58
CA PRO A 286 18.52 14.10 10.75
C PRO A 286 18.19 12.90 9.85
N LEU A 287 16.89 12.64 9.62
CA LEU A 287 16.42 11.73 8.58
C LEU A 287 16.13 12.50 7.29
N SER A 288 15.97 11.81 6.17
CA SER A 288 15.63 12.45 4.89
C SER A 288 14.27 13.16 4.92
N GLY A 289 13.32 12.68 5.73
CA GLY A 289 12.04 13.34 5.91
C GLY A 289 11.01 12.52 6.70
N TYR A 290 9.85 13.14 6.94
CA TYR A 290 8.79 12.64 7.81
C TYR A 290 7.40 12.87 7.21
N ASN A 291 6.55 11.87 7.23
CA ASN A 291 5.14 12.01 6.91
C ASN A 291 4.37 12.51 8.13
N THR A 292 3.91 13.74 8.07
CA THR A 292 3.31 14.48 9.19
C THR A 292 1.80 14.27 9.31
N ARG A 293 1.29 14.39 10.54
CA ARG A 293 -0.14 14.39 10.90
C ARG A 293 -0.43 15.42 11.98
N CYS A 294 -1.47 16.18 11.77
CA CYS A 294 -2.12 17.06 12.74
C CYS A 294 -3.58 17.29 12.28
N ALA A 295 -4.31 18.27 12.81
CA ALA A 295 -5.60 18.66 12.27
C ALA A 295 -5.48 18.97 10.77
N PHE A 296 -6.06 18.15 9.91
CA PHE A 296 -6.06 18.30 8.44
C PHE A 296 -4.69 18.29 7.77
N VAL A 297 -3.60 18.03 8.52
CA VAL A 297 -2.24 17.95 7.95
C VAL A 297 -1.96 16.54 7.48
N LYS A 298 -1.57 16.44 6.20
CA LYS A 298 -1.05 15.22 5.58
C LYS A 298 -0.03 15.58 4.52
N GLY A 299 1.20 15.13 4.66
CA GLY A 299 2.23 15.33 3.66
C GLY A 299 3.59 14.93 4.18
N MET A 300 4.57 14.98 3.30
CA MET A 300 5.97 14.67 3.57
C MET A 300 6.77 15.95 3.75
N VAL A 301 7.44 16.12 4.88
CA VAL A 301 8.43 17.19 5.06
C VAL A 301 9.81 16.60 4.83
N PHE A 302 10.56 17.18 3.89
CA PHE A 302 11.94 16.80 3.57
C PHE A 302 12.90 17.68 4.35
N THR A 303 14.02 17.11 4.81
CA THR A 303 15.02 17.85 5.56
C THR A 303 15.88 18.71 4.61
N VAL A 304 15.70 20.02 4.67
CA VAL A 304 16.33 21.00 3.78
C VAL A 304 16.79 22.20 4.60
N PRO A 305 18.00 22.75 4.36
CA PRO A 305 18.53 23.92 5.09
C PRO A 305 17.96 25.23 4.50
N PHE A 306 16.64 25.46 4.61
CA PHE A 306 15.93 26.57 3.97
C PHE A 306 16.34 27.95 4.53
N VAL A 307 16.80 28.04 5.77
CA VAL A 307 17.34 29.30 6.32
C VAL A 307 18.68 29.65 5.66
N GLN A 308 19.54 28.66 5.42
CA GLN A 308 20.78 28.85 4.67
C GLN A 308 20.50 29.29 3.22
N PHE A 309 19.44 28.76 2.57
CA PHE A 309 19.02 29.19 1.25
C PHE A 309 18.56 30.66 1.27
N ALA A 310 17.82 31.08 2.30
CA ALA A 310 17.42 32.47 2.49
C ALA A 310 18.60 33.43 2.54
N GLU A 311 19.68 33.02 3.23
CA GLU A 311 20.89 33.82 3.40
C GLU A 311 21.74 33.85 2.13
N GLU A 312 22.03 32.69 1.54
CA GLU A 312 23.02 32.57 0.47
C GLU A 312 22.47 32.79 -0.95
N VAL A 313 21.17 32.51 -1.17
CA VAL A 313 20.56 32.52 -2.51
C VAL A 313 19.49 33.60 -2.62
N ALA A 314 18.53 33.60 -1.71
CA ALA A 314 17.41 34.54 -1.77
C ALA A 314 17.77 35.94 -1.25
N HIS A 315 18.79 36.06 -0.41
CA HIS A 315 19.23 37.30 0.24
C HIS A 315 18.09 38.04 0.97
N THR A 316 17.13 37.28 1.47
CA THR A 316 15.98 37.77 2.28
C THR A 316 15.48 36.68 3.20
N TYR A 317 15.04 37.05 4.38
CA TYR A 317 14.37 36.13 5.31
C TYR A 317 12.84 36.27 5.31
N ILE A 318 12.31 37.25 4.56
CA ILE A 318 10.87 37.53 4.57
C ILE A 318 10.21 36.81 3.38
N ILE A 319 9.24 35.95 3.72
CA ILE A 319 8.39 35.24 2.77
C ILE A 319 6.92 35.62 2.96
N THR A 320 6.07 35.19 2.06
CA THR A 320 4.60 35.42 2.15
C THR A 320 3.94 34.07 2.45
N ASP A 321 3.13 34.01 3.50
CA ASP A 321 2.38 32.80 3.83
C ASP A 321 1.14 32.62 2.93
N ALA A 322 0.43 31.50 3.10
CA ALA A 322 -0.74 31.14 2.29
C ALA A 322 -1.90 32.16 2.43
N TRP A 323 -2.00 32.87 3.53
CA TRP A 323 -3.03 33.89 3.79
C TRP A 323 -2.60 35.30 3.36
N GLY A 324 -1.38 35.45 2.81
CA GLY A 324 -0.84 36.70 2.30
C GLY A 324 -0.06 37.53 3.34
N ASP A 325 0.16 36.99 4.53
CA ASP A 325 0.90 37.68 5.58
C ASP A 325 2.42 37.50 5.41
N LYS A 326 3.20 38.51 5.83
CA LYS A 326 4.66 38.46 5.80
C LYS A 326 5.18 37.73 7.03
N ARG A 327 6.07 36.75 6.80
CA ARG A 327 6.68 35.92 7.84
C ARG A 327 8.20 35.90 7.70
N ASP A 328 8.90 35.83 8.84
CA ASP A 328 10.33 35.61 8.86
C ASP A 328 10.61 34.09 8.86
N ILE A 329 11.32 33.57 7.85
CA ILE A 329 11.56 32.13 7.70
C ILE A 329 12.43 31.56 8.84
N ARG A 330 13.19 32.39 9.56
CA ARG A 330 13.98 31.97 10.73
C ARG A 330 13.12 31.57 11.92
N ASP A 331 11.86 31.98 11.92
CA ASP A 331 10.87 31.58 12.93
C ASP A 331 10.21 30.22 12.61
N ALA A 332 10.57 29.58 11.49
CA ALA A 332 10.04 28.28 11.11
C ALA A 332 11.00 27.14 11.45
N ASP A 333 10.48 26.07 12.02
CA ASP A 333 11.10 24.75 12.09
C ASP A 333 10.60 23.85 10.93
N VAL A 334 9.35 24.11 10.48
CA VAL A 334 8.66 23.35 9.42
C VAL A 334 7.94 24.33 8.48
N ILE A 335 8.06 24.08 7.21
CA ILE A 335 7.28 24.74 6.15
C ILE A 335 6.31 23.69 5.58
N LEU A 336 5.01 23.97 5.64
CA LEU A 336 3.96 23.20 5.00
C LEU A 336 3.46 23.93 3.75
N THR A 337 2.97 23.21 2.76
CA THR A 337 2.25 23.76 1.62
C THR A 337 0.74 23.70 1.85
N THR A 338 -0.03 24.45 1.07
CA THR A 338 -1.50 24.45 1.12
C THR A 338 -2.07 23.08 0.77
N SER A 339 -1.42 22.31 -0.08
CA SER A 339 -1.78 20.90 -0.33
C SER A 339 -1.55 19.98 0.88
N MET A 340 -0.66 20.34 1.80
CA MET A 340 -0.45 19.61 3.05
C MET A 340 -1.47 19.96 4.12
N LEU A 341 -1.79 21.25 4.33
CA LEU A 341 -2.84 21.70 5.23
C LEU A 341 -4.17 21.76 4.47
N LYS A 342 -4.86 20.64 4.38
CA LYS A 342 -5.99 20.38 3.43
C LYS A 342 -7.19 21.32 3.53
N LEU A 343 -7.39 22.02 4.63
CA LEU A 343 -8.49 22.97 4.87
C LEU A 343 -7.94 24.31 5.34
N TRP A 344 -6.77 24.71 4.88
CA TRP A 344 -6.13 25.95 5.27
C TRP A 344 -7.05 27.17 5.04
N ASP A 345 -7.78 27.19 3.93
CA ASP A 345 -8.72 28.23 3.54
C ASP A 345 -9.99 28.32 4.41
N SER A 346 -10.18 27.37 5.34
CA SER A 346 -11.27 27.39 6.34
C SER A 346 -10.91 28.15 7.62
N TYR A 347 -9.72 28.73 7.69
CA TYR A 347 -9.20 29.46 8.83
C TYR A 347 -8.84 30.89 8.45
N ASP A 348 -8.95 31.81 9.42
CA ASP A 348 -8.67 33.24 9.28
C ASP A 348 -7.16 33.56 9.37
N GLY A 349 -6.30 32.56 9.34
CA GLY A 349 -4.86 32.63 9.42
C GLY A 349 -4.29 31.42 10.13
N PHE A 350 -2.96 31.32 10.14
CA PHE A 350 -2.26 30.22 10.85
C PHE A 350 -2.51 30.26 12.37
N GLU A 351 -2.59 31.43 12.95
CA GLU A 351 -2.86 31.64 14.37
C GLU A 351 -4.20 31.06 14.79
N ASP A 352 -5.28 31.34 14.01
CA ASP A 352 -6.61 30.76 14.24
C ASP A 352 -6.58 29.22 14.17
N TYR A 353 -5.91 28.66 13.16
CA TYR A 353 -5.69 27.21 13.08
C TYR A 353 -4.97 26.65 14.30
N TYR A 354 -3.86 27.28 14.73
CA TYR A 354 -3.04 26.83 15.83
C TYR A 354 -3.79 26.90 17.17
N GLU A 355 -4.49 28.00 17.45
CA GLU A 355 -5.30 28.16 18.67
C GLU A 355 -6.38 27.07 18.75
N ASN A 356 -7.05 26.76 17.64
CA ASN A 356 -8.01 25.66 17.58
C ASN A 356 -7.34 24.31 17.82
N CYS A 357 -6.15 24.07 17.32
CA CYS A 357 -5.39 22.84 17.61
C CYS A 357 -5.07 22.69 19.10
N MET A 358 -4.63 23.76 19.75
CA MET A 358 -4.34 23.75 21.18
C MET A 358 -5.59 23.55 22.03
N LYS A 359 -6.69 24.27 21.70
CA LYS A 359 -7.99 24.13 22.36
C LYS A 359 -8.56 22.71 22.26
N ASN A 360 -8.33 22.03 21.15
CA ASN A 360 -8.82 20.68 20.88
C ASN A 360 -7.80 19.59 21.24
N GLU A 361 -6.68 19.97 21.88
CA GLU A 361 -5.65 19.06 22.37
C GLU A 361 -5.08 18.15 21.24
N TYR A 362 -4.74 18.75 20.13
CA TYR A 362 -4.03 18.06 19.05
C TYR A 362 -2.56 17.90 19.38
N ASP A 363 -2.03 16.72 19.10
CA ASP A 363 -0.60 16.50 19.01
C ASP A 363 -0.11 16.75 17.58
N PHE A 364 1.10 17.25 17.42
CA PHE A 364 1.81 17.13 16.16
C PHE A 364 2.44 15.73 16.08
N CYS A 365 2.25 15.03 14.97
CA CYS A 365 2.55 13.61 14.90
C CYS A 365 3.26 13.21 13.61
N ILE A 366 3.97 12.09 13.68
CA ILE A 366 4.61 11.44 12.54
C ILE A 366 3.92 10.09 12.29
N ALA A 367 3.43 9.90 11.06
CA ALA A 367 2.86 8.64 10.61
C ALA A 367 3.92 7.68 10.06
N LYS A 368 4.97 8.21 9.42
CA LYS A 368 6.08 7.45 8.82
C LYS A 368 7.32 8.34 8.74
N SER A 369 8.49 7.78 9.01
CA SER A 369 9.79 8.39 8.71
C SER A 369 10.45 7.71 7.53
N SER A 370 11.34 8.43 6.83
CA SER A 370 12.24 7.81 5.86
C SER A 370 13.19 6.83 6.55
N PRO A 371 13.60 5.73 5.92
CA PRO A 371 14.59 4.83 6.50
C PRO A 371 15.96 5.51 6.54
N ARG A 372 16.86 5.06 7.43
CA ARG A 372 18.24 5.56 7.47
C ARG A 372 19.06 5.09 6.27
N GLU A 373 18.81 3.88 5.83
CA GLU A 373 19.52 3.23 4.73
C GLU A 373 18.55 2.47 3.84
N LEU A 374 18.86 2.39 2.55
CA LEU A 374 18.16 1.56 1.58
C LEU A 374 18.86 0.21 1.45
N ARG A 375 18.12 -0.81 1.08
CA ARG A 375 18.63 -2.16 0.85
C ARG A 375 19.37 -2.22 -0.48
N ASN A 376 20.33 -3.15 -0.58
CA ASN A 376 21.04 -3.38 -1.83
C ASN A 376 20.24 -4.24 -2.82
N VAL A 377 19.39 -5.11 -2.31
CA VAL A 377 18.56 -6.02 -3.11
C VAL A 377 17.14 -5.99 -2.57
N HIS A 378 16.20 -5.87 -3.46
CA HIS A 378 14.78 -6.01 -3.19
C HIS A 378 14.10 -6.85 -4.27
N THR A 379 12.81 -7.13 -4.13
CA THR A 379 12.09 -7.94 -5.09
C THR A 379 11.19 -7.09 -5.98
N THR A 380 11.10 -7.48 -7.26
CA THR A 380 10.10 -6.99 -8.19
C THR A 380 8.69 -7.51 -7.84
N ASN A 381 7.70 -7.13 -8.62
CA ASN A 381 6.38 -7.75 -8.64
C ASN A 381 5.90 -7.88 -10.11
N TYR A 382 4.85 -8.66 -10.35
CA TYR A 382 4.38 -8.94 -11.70
C TYR A 382 3.98 -7.68 -12.50
N GLN A 383 3.50 -6.63 -11.84
CA GLN A 383 3.07 -5.40 -12.51
C GLN A 383 4.25 -4.66 -13.14
N TYR A 384 5.45 -4.76 -12.54
CA TYR A 384 6.66 -4.13 -13.07
C TYR A 384 7.15 -4.80 -14.34
N LEU A 385 6.87 -6.10 -14.51
CA LEU A 385 7.43 -6.94 -15.57
C LEU A 385 6.43 -7.25 -16.68
N GLN A 386 5.13 -7.22 -16.41
CA GLN A 386 4.07 -7.81 -17.23
C GLN A 386 3.98 -7.28 -18.67
N ASP A 387 4.38 -6.03 -18.91
CA ASP A 387 4.25 -5.34 -20.20
C ASP A 387 5.60 -5.00 -20.83
N PHE A 388 6.67 -5.62 -20.37
CA PHE A 388 7.96 -5.66 -21.05
C PHE A 388 7.98 -6.79 -22.09
N THR A 389 8.72 -6.57 -23.18
CA THR A 389 8.98 -7.60 -24.20
C THR A 389 10.40 -8.11 -24.03
N PHE A 390 10.59 -9.23 -23.33
CA PHE A 390 11.89 -9.87 -23.14
C PHE A 390 12.13 -10.98 -24.15
N THR A 391 13.39 -11.18 -24.56
CA THR A 391 13.86 -12.43 -25.18
C THR A 391 13.95 -13.55 -24.12
N ASP A 392 14.15 -14.79 -24.54
CA ASP A 392 14.30 -15.90 -23.58
C ASP A 392 15.60 -15.76 -22.78
N ASP A 393 16.70 -15.32 -23.40
CA ASP A 393 17.96 -15.03 -22.70
C ASP A 393 17.79 -13.93 -21.64
N GLN A 394 17.05 -12.87 -21.96
CA GLN A 394 16.76 -11.79 -21.00
C GLN A 394 15.89 -12.28 -19.82
N ILE A 395 14.96 -13.19 -20.08
CA ILE A 395 14.20 -13.83 -19.00
C ILE A 395 15.14 -14.67 -18.12
N ASP A 396 16.07 -15.42 -18.73
CA ASP A 396 17.06 -16.21 -18.01
C ASP A 396 17.93 -15.35 -17.12
N ASP A 397 18.48 -14.24 -17.66
CA ASP A 397 19.29 -13.28 -16.91
C ASP A 397 18.50 -12.68 -15.73
N LEU A 398 17.23 -12.35 -15.93
CA LEU A 398 16.37 -11.75 -14.92
C LEU A 398 16.02 -12.73 -13.78
N VAL A 399 15.79 -14.01 -14.07
CA VAL A 399 15.37 -15.01 -13.07
C VAL A 399 16.55 -15.68 -12.36
N THR A 400 17.71 -15.77 -13.00
CA THR A 400 18.91 -16.49 -12.52
C THR A 400 19.33 -16.10 -11.10
N PRO A 401 19.42 -14.81 -10.71
CA PRO A 401 19.80 -14.46 -9.34
C PRO A 401 18.87 -15.07 -8.28
N THR A 402 17.56 -15.06 -8.55
CA THR A 402 16.55 -15.63 -7.66
C THR A 402 16.62 -17.15 -7.60
N VAL A 403 16.73 -17.77 -8.77
CA VAL A 403 16.82 -19.24 -8.89
C VAL A 403 18.06 -19.79 -8.20
N THR A 404 19.21 -19.16 -8.43
CA THR A 404 20.50 -19.52 -7.81
C THR A 404 20.40 -19.47 -6.29
N LYS A 405 19.89 -18.36 -5.74
CA LYS A 405 19.71 -18.18 -4.29
C LYS A 405 18.80 -19.25 -3.68
N ILE A 406 17.72 -19.63 -4.38
CA ILE A 406 16.83 -20.70 -3.92
C ILE A 406 17.53 -22.07 -3.98
N LYS A 407 18.23 -22.37 -5.07
CA LYS A 407 18.99 -23.63 -5.23
C LYS A 407 20.10 -23.78 -4.19
N GLU A 408 20.77 -22.71 -3.82
CA GLU A 408 21.74 -22.71 -2.73
C GLU A 408 21.16 -23.14 -1.39
N CYS A 409 19.91 -22.73 -1.09
CA CYS A 409 19.21 -23.15 0.13
C CYS A 409 18.81 -24.64 0.11
N LEU A 410 18.62 -25.24 -1.08
CA LEU A 410 18.32 -26.65 -1.24
C LEU A 410 19.53 -27.56 -0.93
N GLY A 411 20.74 -27.03 -0.98
CA GLY A 411 21.98 -27.78 -0.67
C GLY A 411 22.22 -28.07 0.82
N LEU A 412 21.32 -27.69 1.73
CA LEU A 412 21.44 -27.84 3.19
C LEU A 412 22.67 -27.15 3.81
N ASP A 413 23.26 -26.18 3.16
CA ASP A 413 24.27 -25.30 3.77
C ASP A 413 23.59 -24.45 4.85
N TRP A 414 23.90 -24.75 6.11
CA TRP A 414 23.27 -24.09 7.25
C TRP A 414 23.51 -22.58 7.30
N LYS A 415 24.65 -22.08 6.82
CA LYS A 415 24.98 -20.65 6.78
C LYS A 415 24.07 -19.92 5.78
N LYS A 416 23.95 -20.43 4.55
CA LYS A 416 23.07 -19.91 3.51
C LYS A 416 21.61 -19.99 3.93
N LEU A 417 21.22 -21.06 4.60
CA LEU A 417 19.88 -21.25 5.11
C LEU A 417 19.51 -20.21 6.19
N ILE A 418 20.40 -19.94 7.13
CA ILE A 418 20.18 -18.91 8.16
C ILE A 418 20.08 -17.53 7.53
N LEU A 419 20.98 -17.18 6.61
CA LEU A 419 20.92 -15.90 5.88
C LEU A 419 19.59 -15.76 5.12
N TYR A 420 19.11 -16.83 4.50
CA TYR A 420 17.83 -16.87 3.83
C TYR A 420 16.64 -16.66 4.79
N MET A 421 16.64 -17.31 5.96
CA MET A 421 15.55 -17.22 6.93
C MET A 421 15.51 -15.91 7.71
N CYS A 422 16.66 -15.31 7.97
CA CYS A 422 16.78 -14.08 8.75
C CYS A 422 16.74 -12.82 7.90
N GLY A 423 16.80 -12.95 6.57
CA GLY A 423 16.88 -11.81 5.67
C GLY A 423 18.29 -11.21 5.60
N THR A 424 18.39 -9.90 5.43
CA THR A 424 19.65 -9.20 5.25
C THR A 424 20.39 -9.01 6.56
N GLY A 425 21.64 -9.46 6.60
CA GLY A 425 22.66 -9.11 7.60
C GLY A 425 22.43 -9.66 9.01
N LEU A 426 23.37 -10.46 9.45
CA LEU A 426 23.49 -10.85 10.84
C LEU A 426 24.36 -9.80 11.54
N ASP A 427 23.79 -8.98 12.40
CA ASP A 427 24.49 -8.14 13.35
C ASP A 427 24.21 -8.60 14.78
N GLU A 428 24.98 -8.09 15.74
CA GLU A 428 24.82 -8.45 17.16
C GLU A 428 23.40 -8.18 17.68
N LYS A 429 22.70 -7.18 17.16
CA LYS A 429 21.33 -6.83 17.56
C LYS A 429 20.30 -7.82 16.99
N ASN A 430 20.51 -8.29 15.76
CA ASN A 430 19.61 -9.21 15.09
C ASN A 430 19.72 -10.65 15.63
N VAL A 431 20.91 -11.08 16.05
CA VAL A 431 21.13 -12.41 16.66
C VAL A 431 20.24 -12.61 17.89
N LEU A 432 20.05 -11.58 18.72
CA LEU A 432 19.20 -11.70 19.91
C LEU A 432 17.71 -11.85 19.56
N SER A 433 17.27 -11.33 18.45
CA SER A 433 15.87 -11.37 17.98
C SER A 433 15.56 -12.46 16.97
N MET A 434 16.54 -13.30 16.61
CA MET A 434 16.37 -14.39 15.65
C MET A 434 15.34 -15.43 16.10
N ASP A 435 14.69 -16.06 15.10
CA ASP A 435 13.84 -17.23 15.32
C ASP A 435 14.61 -18.31 16.12
N PRO A 436 14.02 -18.91 17.15
CA PRO A 436 14.68 -19.94 17.97
C PRO A 436 15.26 -21.08 17.14
N MET A 437 14.63 -21.46 16.02
CA MET A 437 15.16 -22.50 15.13
C MET A 437 16.47 -22.07 14.49
N CYS A 438 16.61 -20.80 14.07
CA CYS A 438 17.88 -20.29 13.52
C CYS A 438 18.99 -20.32 14.57
N LYS A 439 18.67 -19.92 15.82
CA LYS A 439 19.62 -20.01 16.95
C LYS A 439 20.05 -21.45 17.22
N SER A 440 19.10 -22.40 17.16
CA SER A 440 19.40 -23.82 17.34
C SER A 440 20.34 -24.35 16.24
N ILE A 441 20.06 -23.98 14.97
CA ILE A 441 20.94 -24.38 13.84
C ILE A 441 22.34 -23.75 13.98
N MET A 442 22.44 -22.50 14.46
CA MET A 442 23.74 -21.87 14.73
C MET A 442 24.52 -22.61 15.83
N ALA A 443 23.81 -23.03 16.88
CA ALA A 443 24.42 -23.78 17.98
C ALA A 443 24.84 -25.21 17.56
N ASN A 444 24.03 -25.85 16.73
CA ASN A 444 24.33 -27.19 16.18
C ASN A 444 23.90 -27.24 14.71
N PRO A 445 24.86 -27.10 13.76
CA PRO A 445 24.57 -27.11 12.31
C PRO A 445 23.93 -28.42 11.80
N GLU A 446 24.16 -29.55 12.46
CA GLU A 446 23.54 -30.85 12.07
C GLU A 446 22.00 -30.80 12.14
N LEU A 447 21.42 -29.86 12.89
CA LEU A 447 19.96 -29.71 12.97
C LEU A 447 19.31 -29.33 11.64
N VAL A 448 20.07 -28.92 10.62
CA VAL A 448 19.51 -28.73 9.27
C VAL A 448 18.99 -30.04 8.67
N LYS A 449 19.48 -31.17 9.15
CA LYS A 449 19.07 -32.53 8.75
C LYS A 449 17.83 -33.02 9.52
N ASP A 450 17.46 -32.35 10.61
CA ASP A 450 16.30 -32.74 11.43
C ASP A 450 14.99 -32.68 10.58
N PRO A 451 14.12 -33.70 10.65
CA PRO A 451 12.92 -33.79 9.83
C PRO A 451 11.95 -32.61 10.02
N TYR A 452 11.84 -32.06 11.24
CA TYR A 452 10.98 -30.89 11.50
C TYR A 452 11.57 -29.64 10.85
N VAL A 453 12.87 -29.39 11.04
CA VAL A 453 13.58 -28.27 10.42
C VAL A 453 13.46 -28.35 8.90
N ARG A 454 13.72 -29.51 8.32
CA ARG A 454 13.59 -29.76 6.87
C ARG A 454 12.17 -29.50 6.37
N SER A 455 11.15 -29.95 7.08
CA SER A 455 9.74 -29.71 6.70
C SER A 455 9.40 -28.22 6.73
N LYS A 456 9.89 -27.48 7.73
CA LYS A 456 9.68 -26.02 7.83
C LYS A 456 10.41 -25.28 6.70
N VAL A 457 11.66 -25.63 6.45
CA VAL A 457 12.48 -25.04 5.38
C VAL A 457 11.88 -25.35 3.99
N SER A 458 11.47 -26.59 3.73
CA SER A 458 10.84 -26.99 2.47
C SER A 458 9.60 -26.15 2.18
N ARG A 459 8.74 -25.91 3.19
CA ARG A 459 7.56 -25.04 3.04
C ARG A 459 7.94 -23.58 2.74
N MET A 460 9.00 -23.06 3.37
CA MET A 460 9.49 -21.71 3.09
C MET A 460 10.04 -21.58 1.68
N ILE A 461 10.85 -22.55 1.23
CA ILE A 461 11.41 -22.59 -0.12
C ILE A 461 10.27 -22.71 -1.16
N GLN A 462 9.32 -23.62 -0.95
CA GLN A 462 8.17 -23.77 -1.85
C GLN A 462 7.36 -22.48 -1.96
N LYS A 463 7.16 -21.78 -0.84
CA LYS A 463 6.51 -20.45 -0.86
C LYS A 463 7.33 -19.44 -1.67
N ARG A 464 8.66 -19.46 -1.56
CA ARG A 464 9.55 -18.57 -2.31
C ARG A 464 9.53 -18.86 -3.81
N ILE A 465 9.55 -20.14 -4.20
CA ILE A 465 9.41 -20.60 -5.59
C ILE A 465 8.07 -20.11 -6.16
N ASN A 466 6.97 -20.30 -5.44
CA ASN A 466 5.66 -19.84 -5.87
C ASN A 466 5.60 -18.30 -5.97
N SER A 467 6.29 -17.58 -5.09
CA SER A 467 6.42 -16.12 -5.21
C SER A 467 7.23 -15.72 -6.45
N ALA A 468 8.32 -16.41 -6.76
CA ALA A 468 9.09 -16.15 -7.96
C ALA A 468 8.27 -16.37 -9.25
N LYS A 469 7.43 -17.42 -9.30
CA LYS A 469 6.50 -17.70 -10.42
C LYS A 469 5.50 -16.59 -10.69
N ILE A 470 5.24 -15.72 -9.73
CA ILE A 470 4.40 -14.52 -9.88
C ILE A 470 5.22 -13.23 -9.98
N GLY A 471 6.48 -13.31 -10.43
CA GLY A 471 7.33 -12.17 -10.71
C GLY A 471 7.95 -11.48 -9.49
N VAL A 472 8.02 -12.16 -8.35
CA VAL A 472 8.77 -11.68 -7.18
C VAL A 472 10.23 -12.11 -7.33
N LEU A 473 11.03 -11.35 -8.09
CA LEU A 473 12.41 -11.65 -8.46
C LEU A 473 13.38 -10.71 -7.73
N ASP A 474 14.49 -11.23 -7.24
CA ASP A 474 15.54 -10.47 -6.58
C ASP A 474 16.32 -9.64 -7.62
N VAL A 475 16.34 -8.32 -7.44
CA VAL A 475 17.10 -7.38 -8.28
C VAL A 475 17.81 -6.34 -7.41
N ALA A 476 18.88 -5.75 -7.92
CA ALA A 476 19.53 -4.62 -7.28
C ALA A 476 18.55 -3.43 -7.23
N GLY A 477 18.37 -2.83 -6.06
CA GLY A 477 17.46 -1.70 -5.87
C GLY A 477 16.68 -1.75 -4.56
N ASP A 478 15.92 -0.69 -4.32
CA ASP A 478 15.00 -0.61 -3.19
C ASP A 478 13.88 0.41 -3.44
N TYR A 479 12.92 0.44 -2.52
CA TYR A 479 11.87 1.46 -2.46
C TYR A 479 12.37 2.72 -1.78
N ALA A 480 12.21 3.85 -2.47
CA ALA A 480 12.50 5.18 -1.95
C ALA A 480 11.23 6.03 -1.90
N ILE A 481 11.15 6.96 -0.95
CA ILE A 481 10.08 7.96 -0.92
C ILE A 481 10.33 8.93 -2.08
N LEU A 482 9.27 9.24 -2.83
CA LEU A 482 9.30 10.17 -3.93
C LEU A 482 9.20 11.61 -3.41
N GLY A 483 10.02 12.50 -3.95
CA GLY A 483 9.93 13.95 -3.79
C GLY A 483 10.13 14.63 -5.15
N ASN A 484 9.70 15.87 -5.27
CA ASN A 484 10.07 16.75 -6.37
C ASN A 484 11.38 17.49 -6.02
N ASP A 485 11.89 18.28 -6.94
CA ASP A 485 13.08 19.13 -6.78
C ASP A 485 12.89 20.15 -5.64
N PRO A 486 13.55 20.00 -4.47
CA PRO A 486 13.39 20.93 -3.35
C PRO A 486 13.83 22.34 -3.68
N TYR A 487 14.79 22.51 -4.60
CA TYR A 487 15.28 23.82 -5.02
C TYR A 487 14.19 24.62 -5.75
N SER A 488 13.39 23.96 -6.57
CA SER A 488 12.24 24.55 -7.25
C SER A 488 11.22 25.12 -6.24
N LEU A 489 10.87 24.36 -5.20
CA LEU A 489 9.95 24.84 -4.16
C LEU A 489 10.58 25.97 -3.32
N LEU A 490 11.88 25.92 -3.03
CA LEU A 490 12.58 27.03 -2.35
C LEU A 490 12.53 28.32 -3.18
N GLN A 491 12.80 28.24 -4.48
CA GLN A 491 12.69 29.38 -5.38
C GLN A 491 11.27 30.01 -5.34
N HIS A 492 10.24 29.16 -5.41
CA HIS A 492 8.83 29.60 -5.30
C HIS A 492 8.56 30.34 -3.98
N ILE A 493 8.96 29.78 -2.85
CA ILE A 493 8.73 30.35 -1.50
C ILE A 493 9.29 31.77 -1.40
N PHE A 494 10.41 32.04 -2.06
CA PHE A 494 11.04 33.39 -2.08
C PHE A 494 10.62 34.25 -3.25
N GLY A 495 9.65 33.82 -4.07
CA GLY A 495 9.16 34.56 -5.22
C GLY A 495 10.19 34.72 -6.34
N MET A 496 11.15 33.82 -6.44
CA MET A 496 12.15 33.74 -7.49
C MET A 496 11.59 32.99 -8.72
N GLU A 497 12.20 33.19 -9.88
CA GLU A 497 11.94 32.36 -11.06
C GLU A 497 12.30 30.89 -10.75
N ILE A 498 11.38 29.97 -11.03
CA ILE A 498 11.58 28.55 -10.79
C ILE A 498 12.42 27.99 -11.95
N THR A 499 13.62 27.52 -11.63
CA THR A 499 14.53 26.85 -12.58
C THR A 499 14.85 25.42 -12.15
N GLY A 500 14.87 25.19 -10.83
CA GLY A 500 15.30 23.92 -10.24
C GLY A 500 16.78 23.63 -10.46
N LEU A 501 17.23 22.48 -10.00
CA LEU A 501 18.60 21.98 -10.26
C LEU A 501 18.62 20.78 -11.23
N MET A 502 17.47 20.21 -11.55
CA MET A 502 17.33 19.07 -12.47
C MET A 502 16.58 19.47 -13.72
N LYS A 503 17.00 18.90 -14.86
CA LYS A 503 16.33 19.04 -16.17
C LYS A 503 15.32 17.90 -16.36
N ALA A 504 14.45 18.04 -17.37
CA ALA A 504 13.59 16.96 -17.84
C ALA A 504 14.40 15.66 -18.09
N GLY A 505 13.89 14.52 -17.62
CA GLY A 505 14.58 13.23 -17.71
C GLY A 505 15.65 12.97 -16.65
N GLU A 506 15.87 13.90 -15.71
CA GLU A 506 16.86 13.75 -14.64
C GLU A 506 16.22 13.51 -13.28
N CYS A 507 16.95 12.84 -12.39
CA CYS A 507 16.63 12.67 -10.99
C CYS A 507 17.87 12.74 -10.09
N TYR A 508 17.68 13.11 -8.84
CA TYR A 508 18.70 12.99 -7.81
C TYR A 508 18.35 11.85 -6.87
N HIS A 509 19.25 10.90 -6.72
CA HIS A 509 19.07 9.76 -5.82
C HIS A 509 20.40 9.37 -5.20
N LYS A 510 20.66 9.86 -4.00
CA LYS A 510 21.97 9.68 -3.33
C LYS A 510 22.43 8.23 -3.26
N TYR A 511 21.54 7.28 -3.02
CA TYR A 511 21.84 5.85 -2.98
C TYR A 511 22.48 5.35 -4.30
N TRP A 512 21.99 5.80 -5.45
CA TRP A 512 22.53 5.44 -6.76
C TRP A 512 23.75 6.28 -7.14
N THR A 513 23.76 7.55 -6.74
CA THR A 513 24.95 8.43 -6.91
C THR A 513 26.17 7.86 -6.19
N ASP A 514 26.02 7.40 -4.94
CA ASP A 514 27.10 6.80 -4.15
C ASP A 514 27.63 5.49 -4.77
N LYS A 515 26.87 4.86 -5.66
CA LYS A 515 27.23 3.65 -6.41
C LYS A 515 27.73 3.92 -7.82
N ASN A 516 27.86 5.20 -8.21
CA ASN A 516 28.24 5.63 -9.56
C ASN A 516 27.33 5.03 -10.65
N VAL A 517 26.01 5.04 -10.42
CA VAL A 517 25.00 4.59 -11.38
C VAL A 517 24.47 5.80 -12.13
N ASP A 518 24.49 5.75 -13.47
CA ASP A 518 24.10 6.87 -14.33
C ASP A 518 22.61 6.86 -14.70
N GLU A 519 21.98 5.68 -14.75
CA GLU A 519 20.57 5.53 -15.17
C GLU A 519 19.85 4.52 -14.28
N ILE A 520 18.58 4.80 -14.03
CA ILE A 520 17.69 3.91 -13.28
C ILE A 520 16.33 3.81 -13.95
N VAL A 521 15.65 2.69 -13.70
CA VAL A 521 14.24 2.52 -14.02
C VAL A 521 13.42 2.66 -12.74
N LEU A 522 12.33 3.43 -12.83
CA LEU A 522 11.40 3.68 -11.74
C LEU A 522 10.05 3.02 -11.98
N PHE A 523 9.47 2.48 -10.92
CA PHE A 523 8.16 1.86 -10.88
C PHE A 523 7.36 2.34 -9.67
N ARG A 524 6.08 2.59 -9.86
CA ARG A 524 5.13 2.84 -8.75
C ARG A 524 3.89 1.96 -8.92
N ALA A 525 3.66 1.06 -7.98
CA ALA A 525 2.44 0.25 -7.97
C ALA A 525 1.28 1.05 -7.32
N PRO A 526 0.02 0.85 -7.80
CA PRO A 526 -0.39 -0.09 -8.83
C PRO A 526 -0.10 0.41 -10.25
N MET A 527 0.26 -0.50 -11.16
CA MET A 527 0.56 -0.22 -12.57
C MET A 527 -0.41 -0.97 -13.49
N THR A 528 -0.68 -0.39 -14.65
CA THR A 528 -1.55 -0.99 -15.67
C THR A 528 -0.81 -1.39 -16.94
N SER A 529 0.30 -0.72 -17.28
CA SER A 529 1.00 -0.94 -18.56
C SER A 529 2.41 -0.40 -18.52
N HIS A 530 3.15 -0.54 -19.62
CA HIS A 530 4.52 -0.04 -19.79
C HIS A 530 4.58 1.50 -19.80
N GLU A 531 3.48 2.17 -20.16
CA GLU A 531 3.34 3.63 -20.04
C GLU A 531 3.57 4.15 -18.61
N ASN A 532 3.45 3.29 -17.59
CA ASN A 532 3.73 3.60 -16.18
C ASN A 532 5.21 3.41 -15.78
N VAL A 533 6.07 2.97 -16.68
CA VAL A 533 7.50 2.81 -16.42
C VAL A 533 8.24 4.08 -16.77
N GLN A 534 9.20 4.49 -15.95
CA GLN A 534 10.02 5.66 -16.22
C GLN A 534 11.51 5.32 -16.07
N LYS A 535 12.30 5.73 -17.06
CA LYS A 535 13.77 5.68 -17.02
C LYS A 535 14.29 7.09 -16.85
N LEU A 536 15.17 7.31 -15.87
CA LEU A 536 15.76 8.61 -15.56
C LEU A 536 17.27 8.52 -15.45
N LYS A 537 17.93 9.62 -15.82
CA LYS A 537 19.35 9.84 -15.61
C LYS A 537 19.57 10.29 -14.16
N VAL A 538 20.48 9.64 -13.46
CA VAL A 538 20.90 10.04 -12.13
C VAL A 538 21.95 11.14 -12.23
N VAL A 539 21.67 12.29 -11.63
CA VAL A 539 22.57 13.43 -11.64
C VAL A 539 22.94 13.87 -10.24
N ALA A 540 24.14 14.42 -10.07
CA ALA A 540 24.63 14.99 -8.81
C ALA A 540 25.66 16.09 -9.10
N SER A 541 25.27 17.33 -8.89
CA SER A 541 26.19 18.47 -8.86
C SER A 541 26.64 18.78 -7.44
N ASP A 542 27.65 19.62 -7.28
CA ASP A 542 28.07 20.07 -5.96
C ASP A 542 26.98 20.92 -5.30
N GLU A 543 26.18 21.63 -6.08
CA GLU A 543 25.03 22.39 -5.61
C GLU A 543 23.91 21.46 -5.11
N MET A 544 23.60 20.38 -5.82
CA MET A 544 22.66 19.36 -5.36
C MET A 544 23.16 18.70 -4.06
N LYS A 545 24.44 18.36 -3.96
CA LYS A 545 25.00 17.80 -2.73
C LYS A 545 24.88 18.75 -1.54
N LYS A 546 24.99 20.07 -1.78
CA LYS A 546 24.79 21.10 -0.78
C LYS A 546 23.35 21.17 -0.30
N TRP A 547 22.39 21.31 -1.21
CA TRP A 547 20.99 21.54 -0.87
C TRP A 547 20.21 20.27 -0.50
N TYR A 548 20.58 19.12 -1.06
CA TYR A 548 19.92 17.83 -0.81
C TYR A 548 20.73 16.90 0.10
N GLY A 549 21.78 17.39 0.75
CA GLY A 549 22.72 16.58 1.54
C GLY A 549 22.09 15.77 2.68
N TYR A 550 20.95 16.25 3.21
CA TYR A 550 20.18 15.53 4.23
C TYR A 550 19.22 14.49 3.66
N ILE A 551 18.92 14.55 2.33
CA ILE A 551 17.97 13.65 1.68
C ILE A 551 18.73 12.42 1.12
N LYS A 552 18.97 11.44 2.00
CA LYS A 552 19.85 10.28 1.73
C LYS A 552 19.11 9.08 1.12
N THR A 553 17.82 8.93 1.40
CA THR A 553 17.04 7.70 1.12
C THR A 553 15.74 7.96 0.37
N CYS A 554 15.63 9.12 -0.28
CA CYS A 554 14.51 9.48 -1.15
C CYS A 554 14.98 9.59 -2.60
N CYS A 555 14.05 9.48 -3.52
CA CYS A 555 14.22 9.74 -4.94
C CYS A 555 13.58 11.09 -5.26
N LEU A 556 14.39 12.06 -5.68
CA LEU A 556 13.92 13.38 -6.11
C LEU A 556 13.87 13.43 -7.63
N ILE A 557 12.69 13.77 -8.19
CA ILE A 557 12.49 13.94 -9.62
C ILE A 557 12.47 15.41 -9.99
N ASN A 558 12.71 15.68 -11.26
CA ASN A 558 12.68 17.04 -11.80
C ASN A 558 11.26 17.61 -11.87
N SER A 559 11.15 18.93 -12.04
CA SER A 559 9.89 19.68 -12.13
C SER A 559 9.40 19.87 -13.59
N TRP A 560 10.11 19.37 -14.60
CA TRP A 560 10.01 19.83 -16.00
C TRP A 560 9.57 18.75 -16.97
N ASP A 561 9.02 17.62 -16.50
CA ASP A 561 8.51 16.57 -17.36
C ASP A 561 7.31 15.84 -16.71
N THR A 562 6.75 14.90 -17.43
CA THR A 562 5.56 14.13 -17.03
C THR A 562 5.87 12.93 -16.15
N THR A 563 7.04 12.83 -15.52
CA THR A 563 7.43 11.67 -14.68
C THR A 563 6.40 11.33 -13.61
N ALA A 564 5.88 12.31 -12.86
CA ALA A 564 4.86 12.05 -11.83
C ALA A 564 3.56 11.50 -12.44
N MET A 565 3.12 12.01 -13.59
CA MET A 565 1.94 11.50 -14.31
C MET A 565 2.16 10.06 -14.78
N ARG A 566 3.33 9.73 -15.36
CA ARG A 566 3.71 8.38 -15.80
C ARG A 566 3.73 7.39 -14.63
N LEU A 567 4.18 7.83 -13.47
CA LEU A 567 4.14 7.05 -12.23
C LEU A 567 2.71 6.98 -11.63
N ASN A 568 1.72 6.94 -12.51
CA ASN A 568 0.29 6.80 -12.19
C ASN A 568 -0.24 7.94 -11.30
N GLY A 569 0.11 9.19 -11.66
CA GLY A 569 -0.27 10.37 -10.89
C GLY A 569 0.29 10.32 -9.47
N ALA A 570 1.60 10.23 -9.34
CA ALA A 570 2.26 10.20 -8.05
C ALA A 570 2.23 11.56 -7.37
N ASP A 571 1.90 11.57 -6.06
CA ASP A 571 2.00 12.72 -5.16
C ASP A 571 3.29 12.63 -4.33
N TYR A 572 3.69 13.77 -3.73
CA TYR A 572 4.89 13.82 -2.88
C TYR A 572 4.57 13.69 -1.37
N ASP A 573 3.39 13.19 -1.05
CA ASP A 573 2.86 13.02 0.31
C ASP A 573 3.32 11.72 1.01
N SER A 574 4.43 11.15 0.59
CA SER A 574 5.07 9.87 0.96
C SER A 574 4.81 8.70 0.01
N ASP A 575 4.44 8.95 -1.22
CA ASP A 575 4.45 7.94 -2.25
C ASP A 575 5.84 7.33 -2.38
N THR A 576 5.89 6.06 -2.72
CA THR A 576 7.15 5.33 -2.84
C THR A 576 7.31 4.77 -4.24
N VAL A 577 8.50 4.93 -4.78
CA VAL A 577 8.92 4.34 -6.05
C VAL A 577 9.94 3.24 -5.81
N PHE A 578 9.85 2.19 -6.59
CA PHE A 578 10.90 1.19 -6.68
C PHE A 578 11.90 1.64 -7.74
N SER A 579 13.18 1.73 -7.38
CA SER A 579 14.26 2.11 -8.28
C SER A 579 15.25 0.96 -8.46
N THR A 580 15.68 0.71 -9.70
CA THR A 580 16.65 -0.34 -10.04
C THR A 580 17.54 0.07 -11.20
N ASN A 581 18.79 -0.39 -11.16
CA ASN A 581 19.72 -0.31 -12.29
C ASN A 581 19.91 -1.67 -12.98
N ASN A 582 18.96 -2.58 -12.85
CA ASN A 582 19.04 -3.89 -13.51
C ASN A 582 19.19 -3.72 -15.02
N GLU A 583 20.26 -4.30 -15.58
CA GLU A 583 20.64 -4.12 -17.00
C GLU A 583 19.56 -4.62 -17.96
N VAL A 584 18.88 -5.73 -17.65
CA VAL A 584 17.79 -6.25 -18.49
C VAL A 584 16.67 -5.22 -18.59
N LEU A 585 16.25 -4.65 -17.46
CA LEU A 585 15.18 -3.65 -17.42
C LEU A 585 15.58 -2.33 -18.06
N LEU A 586 16.83 -1.89 -17.88
CA LEU A 586 17.34 -0.67 -18.51
C LEU A 586 17.41 -0.81 -20.04
N ASN A 587 17.91 -1.95 -20.54
CA ASN A 587 18.14 -2.19 -21.97
C ASN A 587 16.86 -2.52 -22.74
N THR A 588 15.83 -3.00 -22.06
CA THR A 588 14.52 -3.31 -22.66
C THR A 588 13.49 -2.23 -22.46
N PHE A 589 13.84 -1.15 -21.76
CA PHE A 589 12.94 -0.01 -21.61
C PHE A 589 12.64 0.62 -22.98
N GLU A 590 11.36 0.78 -23.28
CA GLU A 590 10.86 1.52 -24.44
C GLU A 590 10.10 2.76 -23.96
N TYR A 591 10.47 3.92 -24.47
CA TYR A 591 9.69 5.12 -24.21
C TYR A 591 8.31 5.00 -24.86
N LYS A 592 7.25 5.25 -24.10
CA LYS A 592 5.86 5.33 -24.57
C LYS A 592 5.32 6.73 -24.29
N ASP A 593 4.30 7.16 -25.05
CA ASP A 593 3.64 8.45 -24.79
C ASP A 593 3.02 8.47 -23.39
N THR A 594 3.11 9.60 -22.71
CA THR A 594 2.47 9.79 -21.40
C THR A 594 0.96 9.76 -21.55
N LEU A 595 0.28 9.01 -20.66
CA LEU A 595 -1.17 9.00 -20.58
C LEU A 595 -1.63 10.07 -19.57
N MET A 596 -2.27 11.13 -20.07
CA MET A 596 -2.88 12.16 -19.26
C MET A 596 -4.33 11.78 -18.98
N CYS A 597 -4.61 11.27 -17.76
CA CYS A 597 -5.91 10.80 -17.35
C CYS A 597 -6.79 11.95 -16.85
N ILE A 598 -7.96 12.14 -17.46
CA ILE A 598 -8.93 13.15 -17.02
C ILE A 598 -9.91 12.50 -16.04
N GLN A 599 -10.10 13.14 -14.89
CA GLN A 599 -11.00 12.68 -13.84
C GLN A 599 -12.18 13.63 -13.66
N SER A 600 -13.40 13.10 -13.61
CA SER A 600 -14.59 13.86 -13.25
C SER A 600 -14.79 13.83 -11.74
N LYS A 601 -15.00 15.01 -11.12
CA LYS A 601 -15.17 15.14 -9.66
C LYS A 601 -16.62 15.51 -9.33
N MET A 602 -17.12 15.03 -8.19
CA MET A 602 -18.41 15.47 -7.64
C MET A 602 -18.39 16.96 -7.31
N PRO A 603 -19.54 17.66 -7.38
CA PRO A 603 -19.62 19.08 -7.04
C PRO A 603 -19.35 19.34 -5.56
N LYS A 604 -18.79 20.51 -5.27
CA LYS A 604 -18.63 21.01 -3.90
C LYS A 604 -20.00 21.48 -3.35
N LYS A 605 -20.30 21.13 -2.11
CA LYS A 605 -21.48 21.57 -1.36
C LYS A 605 -21.20 21.62 0.14
N VAL A 606 -22.14 22.16 0.93
CA VAL A 606 -22.12 22.00 2.39
C VAL A 606 -22.52 20.57 2.70
N PRO A 607 -21.63 19.70 3.26
CA PRO A 607 -21.89 18.29 3.46
C PRO A 607 -22.92 18.01 4.57
N THR A 608 -23.75 17.00 4.37
CA THR A 608 -24.67 16.44 5.36
C THR A 608 -24.20 15.06 5.81
N GLU A 609 -24.77 14.52 6.89
CA GLU A 609 -24.46 13.15 7.37
C GLU A 609 -24.83 12.09 6.32
N ASP A 610 -25.95 12.26 5.62
CA ASP A 610 -26.33 11.33 4.53
C ASP A 610 -25.31 11.34 3.38
N ASP A 611 -24.68 12.47 3.10
CA ASP A 611 -23.62 12.57 2.09
C ASP A 611 -22.39 11.77 2.49
N PHE A 612 -22.01 11.79 3.76
CA PHE A 612 -20.90 10.99 4.27
C PHE A 612 -21.20 9.49 4.21
N ILE A 613 -22.41 9.07 4.60
CA ILE A 613 -22.84 7.68 4.52
C ILE A 613 -22.83 7.20 3.05
N MET A 614 -23.33 8.02 2.11
CA MET A 614 -23.31 7.68 0.68
C MET A 614 -21.88 7.62 0.13
N SER A 615 -21.02 8.51 0.57
CA SER A 615 -19.59 8.50 0.17
C SER A 615 -18.88 7.24 0.64
N ASP A 616 -19.15 6.78 1.86
CA ASP A 616 -18.62 5.53 2.38
C ASP A 616 -19.09 4.33 1.53
N ILE A 617 -20.40 4.24 1.27
CA ILE A 617 -21.00 3.16 0.46
C ILE A 617 -20.37 3.12 -0.94
N ASN A 618 -20.20 4.28 -1.56
CA ASN A 618 -19.58 4.37 -2.88
C ASN A 618 -18.10 3.97 -2.87
N GLY A 619 -17.44 4.10 -1.72
CA GLY A 619 -16.03 3.71 -1.53
C GLY A 619 -15.81 2.23 -1.21
N PHE A 620 -16.86 1.45 -0.88
CA PHE A 620 -16.71 0.06 -0.47
C PHE A 620 -16.18 -0.85 -1.58
N GLY A 621 -15.34 -1.81 -1.17
CA GLY A 621 -14.85 -2.87 -2.03
C GLY A 621 -13.52 -2.57 -2.73
N ASP A 622 -12.84 -3.64 -3.17
CA ASP A 622 -11.53 -3.57 -3.86
C ASP A 622 -11.73 -3.43 -5.37
N SER A 623 -12.11 -2.24 -5.82
CA SER A 623 -12.20 -1.94 -7.25
C SER A 623 -10.81 -1.80 -7.91
N ILE A 624 -9.79 -1.34 -7.17
CA ILE A 624 -8.43 -1.14 -7.68
C ILE A 624 -7.83 -2.48 -8.12
N GLY A 625 -7.87 -3.50 -7.24
CA GLY A 625 -7.36 -4.82 -7.56
C GLY A 625 -8.11 -5.46 -8.73
N SER A 626 -9.43 -5.25 -8.82
CA SER A 626 -10.24 -5.74 -9.95
C SER A 626 -9.81 -5.11 -11.27
N VAL A 627 -9.67 -3.79 -11.34
CA VAL A 627 -9.23 -3.05 -12.55
C VAL A 627 -7.82 -3.50 -12.96
N THR A 628 -6.89 -3.54 -12.00
CA THR A 628 -5.50 -3.97 -12.25
C THR A 628 -5.43 -5.38 -12.83
N ASN A 629 -6.16 -6.34 -12.24
CA ASN A 629 -6.18 -7.72 -12.73
C ASN A 629 -6.77 -7.83 -14.14
N ARG A 630 -7.77 -7.02 -14.50
CA ARG A 630 -8.33 -6.99 -15.85
C ARG A 630 -7.34 -6.45 -16.88
N GLY A 631 -6.59 -5.39 -16.51
CA GLY A 631 -5.45 -4.91 -17.32
C GLY A 631 -4.42 -6.02 -17.54
N THR A 632 -4.04 -6.75 -16.50
CA THR A 632 -3.12 -7.89 -16.58
C THR A 632 -3.63 -9.00 -17.51
N ASN A 633 -4.94 -9.31 -17.46
CA ASN A 633 -5.55 -10.29 -18.37
C ASN A 633 -5.45 -9.83 -19.83
N MET A 634 -5.72 -8.54 -20.11
CA MET A 634 -5.64 -7.95 -21.45
C MET A 634 -4.20 -7.93 -21.98
N ILE A 635 -3.21 -7.55 -21.15
CA ILE A 635 -1.80 -7.59 -21.52
C ILE A 635 -1.39 -9.02 -21.92
N SER A 636 -1.73 -10.00 -21.09
CA SER A 636 -1.39 -11.39 -21.39
C SER A 636 -2.12 -11.91 -22.64
N LEU A 637 -3.37 -11.53 -22.85
CA LEU A 637 -4.18 -11.95 -24.00
C LEU A 637 -3.68 -11.32 -25.30
N ARG A 638 -3.20 -10.07 -25.25
CA ARG A 638 -2.69 -9.35 -26.42
C ARG A 638 -1.57 -10.13 -27.13
N GLU A 639 -0.74 -10.85 -26.40
CA GLU A 639 0.38 -11.62 -26.93
C GLU A 639 -0.03 -12.88 -27.73
N LYS A 640 -1.33 -13.16 -27.87
CA LYS A 640 -1.85 -14.18 -28.78
C LYS A 640 -1.96 -13.70 -30.22
N PHE A 641 -2.00 -12.39 -30.43
CA PHE A 641 -2.34 -11.78 -31.72
C PHE A 641 -1.11 -11.15 -32.36
N ASP A 642 -1.10 -11.12 -33.69
CA ASP A 642 -0.09 -10.40 -34.44
C ASP A 642 -0.16 -8.89 -34.13
N LYS A 643 1.01 -8.24 -34.06
CA LYS A 643 1.11 -6.80 -33.71
C LYS A 643 0.36 -5.87 -34.68
N ASN A 644 0.13 -6.32 -35.92
CA ASN A 644 -0.60 -5.58 -36.94
C ASN A 644 -2.10 -5.95 -37.01
N SER A 645 -2.57 -6.86 -36.16
CA SER A 645 -3.98 -7.25 -36.13
C SER A 645 -4.85 -6.21 -35.45
N GLU A 646 -6.12 -6.20 -35.80
CA GLU A 646 -7.11 -5.32 -35.16
C GLU A 646 -7.35 -5.70 -33.69
N GLU A 647 -7.28 -6.98 -33.36
CA GLU A 647 -7.37 -7.50 -32.00
C GLU A 647 -6.25 -6.93 -31.11
N TYR A 648 -5.01 -6.93 -31.62
CA TYR A 648 -3.86 -6.35 -30.88
C TYR A 648 -4.08 -4.85 -30.65
N ALA A 649 -4.44 -4.10 -31.70
CA ALA A 649 -4.67 -2.67 -31.61
C ALA A 649 -5.80 -2.33 -30.61
N ARG A 650 -6.89 -3.09 -30.62
CA ARG A 650 -7.99 -2.91 -29.64
C ARG A 650 -7.61 -3.24 -28.23
N LEU A 651 -6.88 -4.32 -28.00
CA LEU A 651 -6.36 -4.63 -26.67
C LEU A 651 -5.41 -3.54 -26.17
N GLN A 652 -4.53 -3.01 -27.02
CA GLN A 652 -3.65 -1.90 -26.67
C GLN A 652 -4.43 -0.65 -26.27
N TYR A 653 -5.48 -0.30 -27.02
CA TYR A 653 -6.39 0.78 -26.65
C TYR A 653 -7.04 0.54 -25.28
N ARG A 654 -7.60 -0.66 -25.06
CA ARG A 654 -8.22 -1.03 -23.78
C ARG A 654 -7.23 -0.99 -22.61
N ILE A 655 -5.99 -1.47 -22.81
CA ILE A 655 -4.93 -1.45 -21.80
C ILE A 655 -4.60 -0.01 -21.39
N ARG A 656 -4.49 0.92 -22.36
CA ARG A 656 -4.24 2.34 -22.06
C ARG A 656 -5.35 2.96 -21.22
N THR A 657 -6.61 2.61 -21.48
CA THR A 657 -7.72 3.13 -20.68
C THR A 657 -7.73 2.60 -19.25
N MET A 658 -7.10 1.44 -18.98
CA MET A 658 -7.05 0.88 -17.61
C MET A 658 -6.33 1.80 -16.62
N MET A 659 -5.42 2.65 -17.08
CA MET A 659 -4.77 3.63 -16.21
C MET A 659 -5.79 4.64 -15.66
N ASN A 660 -6.67 5.18 -16.51
CA ASN A 660 -7.72 6.10 -16.06
C ASN A 660 -8.73 5.41 -15.13
N TYR A 661 -9.20 4.21 -15.49
CA TYR A 661 -10.07 3.41 -14.60
C TYR A 661 -9.41 3.12 -13.25
N GLN A 662 -8.11 2.89 -13.23
CA GLN A 662 -7.38 2.63 -11.98
C GLN A 662 -7.24 3.88 -11.14
N GLN A 663 -6.88 5.03 -11.72
CA GLN A 663 -6.83 6.31 -11.02
C GLN A 663 -8.21 6.69 -10.48
N ASN A 664 -9.27 6.53 -11.26
CA ASN A 664 -10.65 6.77 -10.82
C ASN A 664 -11.04 5.84 -9.65
N ALA A 665 -10.63 4.56 -9.69
CA ALA A 665 -10.86 3.62 -8.59
C ALA A 665 -10.08 4.01 -7.31
N ILE A 666 -8.85 4.54 -7.45
CA ILE A 666 -8.04 5.01 -6.33
C ILE A 666 -8.71 6.22 -5.66
N ASP A 667 -9.18 7.18 -6.46
CA ASP A 667 -9.70 8.46 -6.00
C ASP A 667 -11.22 8.49 -5.78
N ARG A 668 -11.92 7.39 -6.05
CA ARG A 668 -13.35 7.24 -5.78
C ARG A 668 -13.72 7.60 -4.34
N ILE A 669 -12.87 7.23 -3.39
CA ILE A 669 -13.02 7.58 -1.98
C ILE A 669 -12.80 9.08 -1.68
N LYS A 670 -12.28 9.84 -2.64
CA LYS A 670 -12.13 11.29 -2.59
C LYS A 670 -13.18 12.02 -3.44
N GLY A 671 -14.20 11.30 -3.95
CA GLY A 671 -15.31 11.86 -4.72
C GLY A 671 -15.05 11.99 -6.22
N VAL A 672 -14.17 11.17 -6.78
CA VAL A 672 -14.09 10.99 -8.24
C VAL A 672 -15.24 10.12 -8.70
N VAL A 673 -15.88 10.49 -9.80
CA VAL A 673 -16.93 9.73 -10.48
C VAL A 673 -16.27 8.72 -11.40
N ALA A 674 -16.40 7.43 -11.10
CA ALA A 674 -15.81 6.35 -11.91
C ALA A 674 -16.90 5.69 -12.75
N GLN A 675 -16.67 5.60 -14.07
CA GLN A 675 -17.52 4.83 -14.97
C GLN A 675 -17.20 3.33 -14.90
N PRO A 676 -18.16 2.43 -15.17
CA PRO A 676 -17.88 1.00 -15.23
C PRO A 676 -17.15 0.65 -16.54
N ILE A 677 -16.24 -0.34 -16.45
CA ILE A 677 -15.63 -0.92 -17.65
C ILE A 677 -16.72 -1.58 -18.51
N PRO A 678 -16.74 -1.38 -19.83
CA PRO A 678 -17.72 -1.98 -20.72
C PRO A 678 -17.79 -3.52 -20.57
N LYS A 679 -18.99 -4.08 -20.48
CA LYS A 679 -19.17 -5.52 -20.26
C LYS A 679 -18.67 -6.36 -21.44
N GLU A 680 -18.74 -5.82 -22.63
CA GLU A 680 -18.24 -6.41 -23.88
C GLU A 680 -16.73 -6.67 -23.82
N TRP A 681 -15.99 -5.87 -23.08
CA TRP A 681 -14.54 -6.03 -22.88
C TRP A 681 -14.18 -7.18 -21.95
N LEU A 682 -15.13 -7.60 -21.12
CA LEU A 682 -14.86 -8.52 -20.03
C LEU A 682 -15.46 -9.91 -20.25
N GLN A 683 -16.60 -9.98 -20.89
CA GLN A 683 -17.35 -11.23 -21.06
C GLN A 683 -17.84 -11.38 -22.50
N SER A 684 -17.31 -12.36 -23.20
CA SER A 684 -17.64 -12.64 -24.61
C SER A 684 -19.14 -12.79 -24.88
N ARG A 685 -19.94 -13.22 -23.90
CA ARG A 685 -21.39 -13.34 -24.04
C ARG A 685 -22.10 -12.02 -24.39
N PHE A 686 -21.54 -10.88 -24.00
CA PHE A 686 -22.08 -9.55 -24.29
C PHE A 686 -21.72 -9.03 -25.68
N SER A 687 -20.69 -9.61 -26.33
CA SER A 687 -20.20 -9.25 -27.65
C SER A 687 -20.67 -10.26 -28.72
N LYS A 688 -21.58 -11.19 -28.40
CA LYS A 688 -22.12 -12.15 -29.39
C LYS A 688 -22.87 -11.41 -30.48
N PRO A 689 -22.71 -11.83 -31.78
CA PRO A 689 -23.54 -11.37 -32.87
C PRO A 689 -25.05 -11.59 -32.60
N LYS A 690 -25.89 -10.69 -33.12
CA LYS A 690 -27.34 -10.76 -33.00
C LYS A 690 -27.96 -10.64 -34.39
N ASP A 691 -29.14 -11.21 -34.58
CA ASP A 691 -29.91 -11.03 -35.79
C ASP A 691 -30.25 -9.54 -35.97
N GLY A 692 -29.90 -9.00 -37.13
CA GLY A 692 -30.15 -7.60 -37.50
C GLY A 692 -28.96 -6.69 -37.32
N ASP A 693 -27.79 -7.17 -36.82
CA ASP A 693 -26.54 -6.40 -36.84
C ASP A 693 -26.09 -6.17 -38.29
N ASP A 694 -25.62 -4.97 -38.62
CA ASP A 694 -24.98 -4.69 -39.92
C ASP A 694 -23.56 -5.28 -39.98
N GLU A 695 -22.95 -5.30 -41.16
CA GLU A 695 -21.68 -5.96 -41.42
C GLU A 695 -20.54 -5.37 -40.58
N ASP A 696 -20.49 -4.04 -40.36
CA ASP A 696 -19.50 -3.39 -39.54
C ASP A 696 -19.67 -3.71 -38.06
N THR A 697 -20.93 -3.77 -37.60
CA THR A 697 -21.24 -4.16 -36.21
C THR A 697 -20.91 -5.62 -35.97
N LEU A 698 -21.19 -6.53 -36.92
CA LEU A 698 -20.82 -7.94 -36.83
C LEU A 698 -19.32 -8.13 -36.70
N LYS A 699 -18.54 -7.45 -37.54
CA LYS A 699 -17.06 -7.49 -37.48
C LYS A 699 -16.55 -6.97 -36.16
N LYS A 700 -17.05 -5.83 -35.64
CA LYS A 700 -16.67 -5.27 -34.34
C LYS A 700 -16.99 -6.23 -33.20
N LYS A 701 -18.17 -6.83 -33.20
CA LYS A 701 -18.60 -7.79 -32.17
C LYS A 701 -17.81 -9.09 -32.22
N GLU A 702 -17.41 -9.56 -33.40
CA GLU A 702 -16.57 -10.74 -33.53
C GLU A 702 -15.17 -10.51 -32.89
N ILE A 703 -14.56 -9.39 -33.18
CA ILE A 703 -13.28 -9.01 -32.54
C ILE A 703 -13.45 -8.90 -31.05
N ASP A 704 -14.45 -8.16 -30.55
CA ASP A 704 -14.71 -7.99 -29.12
C ASP A 704 -14.99 -9.34 -28.42
N TYR A 705 -15.67 -10.28 -29.12
CA TYR A 705 -15.89 -11.64 -28.64
C TYR A 705 -14.57 -12.40 -28.45
N ASN A 706 -13.66 -12.28 -29.43
CA ASN A 706 -12.37 -12.97 -29.41
C ASN A 706 -11.41 -12.42 -28.34
N ILE A 707 -11.49 -11.12 -28.04
CA ILE A 707 -10.59 -10.44 -27.10
C ILE A 707 -11.21 -10.15 -25.73
N ALA A 708 -12.37 -10.71 -25.39
CA ALA A 708 -12.94 -10.51 -24.05
C ALA A 708 -12.06 -11.12 -22.96
N ALA A 709 -11.61 -10.30 -22.03
CA ALA A 709 -10.50 -10.59 -21.11
C ALA A 709 -10.96 -11.12 -19.73
N GLU A 710 -11.96 -11.99 -19.67
CA GLU A 710 -12.33 -12.66 -18.41
C GLU A 710 -11.36 -13.80 -18.04
N ILE A 711 -10.62 -14.34 -19.01
CA ILE A 711 -9.69 -15.44 -18.79
C ILE A 711 -8.39 -14.92 -18.14
N LYS A 712 -8.06 -15.45 -16.98
CA LYS A 712 -6.85 -15.08 -16.24
C LYS A 712 -5.62 -15.78 -16.81
N PRO A 713 -4.42 -15.14 -16.78
CA PRO A 713 -3.18 -15.74 -17.25
C PRO A 713 -2.72 -16.90 -16.36
N TRP A 714 -1.89 -17.79 -16.93
CA TRP A 714 -1.38 -19.01 -16.26
C TRP A 714 -0.75 -18.73 -14.90
N PHE A 715 0.14 -17.75 -14.78
CA PHE A 715 0.86 -17.48 -13.52
C PHE A 715 -0.07 -17.13 -12.34
N PHE A 716 -1.31 -16.73 -12.57
CA PHE A 716 -2.29 -16.44 -11.53
C PHE A 716 -2.72 -17.67 -10.72
N ILE A 717 -2.48 -18.90 -11.18
CA ILE A 717 -2.73 -20.11 -10.37
C ILE A 717 -1.88 -20.14 -9.09
N TYR A 718 -0.72 -19.48 -9.09
CA TYR A 718 0.16 -19.36 -7.92
C TYR A 718 -0.22 -18.18 -7.01
N ARG A 719 -1.08 -17.30 -7.48
CA ARG A 719 -1.61 -16.16 -6.73
C ARG A 719 -2.98 -16.45 -6.12
N TYR A 720 -3.84 -17.17 -6.82
CA TYR A 720 -5.23 -17.43 -6.44
C TYR A 720 -5.49 -18.95 -6.32
N SER A 721 -5.59 -19.44 -5.09
CA SER A 721 -5.80 -20.88 -4.81
C SER A 721 -7.11 -21.43 -5.41
N GLN A 722 -8.16 -20.59 -5.49
CA GLN A 722 -9.42 -20.98 -6.10
C GLN A 722 -9.24 -21.27 -7.61
N LEU A 723 -8.51 -20.42 -8.33
CA LEU A 723 -8.23 -20.60 -9.75
C LEU A 723 -7.44 -21.88 -10.00
N LYS A 724 -6.46 -22.19 -9.14
CA LYS A 724 -5.73 -23.45 -9.19
C LYS A 724 -6.68 -24.64 -9.01
N SER A 725 -7.58 -24.58 -8.03
CA SER A 725 -8.57 -25.64 -7.80
C SER A 725 -9.52 -25.83 -8.99
N GLU A 726 -9.93 -24.77 -9.64
CA GLU A 726 -10.77 -24.81 -10.86
C GLU A 726 -10.00 -25.48 -12.00
N LEU A 727 -8.74 -25.08 -12.22
CA LEU A 727 -7.87 -25.71 -13.21
C LEU A 727 -7.67 -27.21 -12.94
N ASP A 728 -7.35 -27.59 -11.69
CA ASP A 728 -7.11 -28.98 -11.30
C ASP A 728 -8.36 -29.85 -11.57
N LYS A 729 -9.56 -29.33 -11.26
CA LYS A 729 -10.83 -30.02 -11.57
C LYS A 729 -11.04 -30.17 -13.09
N TYR A 730 -10.78 -29.09 -13.83
CA TYR A 730 -10.90 -29.09 -15.29
C TYR A 730 -9.95 -30.12 -15.91
N MET A 731 -8.67 -30.07 -15.55
CA MET A 731 -7.63 -31.00 -16.04
C MET A 731 -7.97 -32.45 -15.71
N LYS A 732 -8.46 -32.73 -14.51
CA LYS A 732 -8.90 -34.07 -14.12
C LYS A 732 -10.03 -34.58 -15.02
N SER A 733 -11.02 -33.75 -15.31
CA SER A 733 -12.13 -34.05 -16.19
C SER A 733 -11.66 -34.31 -17.62
N VAL A 734 -10.80 -33.44 -18.16
CA VAL A 734 -10.27 -33.57 -19.53
C VAL A 734 -9.44 -34.83 -19.69
N LYS A 735 -8.51 -35.10 -18.76
CA LYS A 735 -7.67 -36.32 -18.77
C LYS A 735 -8.53 -37.59 -18.72
N SER A 736 -9.57 -37.60 -17.88
CA SER A 736 -10.49 -38.72 -17.79
C SER A 736 -11.26 -38.93 -19.11
N ASN A 737 -11.79 -37.84 -19.67
CA ASN A 737 -12.55 -37.89 -20.93
C ASN A 737 -11.69 -38.33 -22.13
N CYS A 738 -10.44 -37.84 -22.20
CA CYS A 738 -9.45 -38.25 -23.20
C CYS A 738 -9.19 -39.75 -23.15
N LYS A 739 -8.94 -40.29 -21.94
CA LYS A 739 -8.70 -41.71 -21.77
C LYS A 739 -9.93 -42.55 -22.10
N ILE A 740 -11.14 -42.12 -21.73
CA ILE A 740 -12.38 -42.82 -22.03
C ILE A 740 -12.68 -42.82 -23.54
N ARG A 741 -12.49 -41.67 -24.22
CA ARG A 741 -12.85 -41.54 -25.64
C ARG A 741 -11.83 -42.19 -26.58
N PHE A 742 -10.55 -41.99 -26.32
CA PHE A 742 -9.46 -42.34 -27.25
C PHE A 742 -8.54 -43.43 -26.74
N GLY A 743 -8.66 -43.86 -25.47
CA GLY A 743 -7.68 -44.79 -24.85
C GLY A 743 -6.28 -44.22 -24.68
N LYS A 744 -6.07 -42.93 -24.99
CA LYS A 744 -4.80 -42.20 -25.00
C LYS A 744 -4.74 -41.20 -23.84
N THR A 745 -3.54 -40.84 -23.44
CA THR A 745 -3.36 -39.69 -22.56
C THR A 745 -3.45 -38.39 -23.36
N LEU A 746 -3.66 -37.27 -22.69
CA LEU A 746 -3.65 -35.96 -23.35
C LEU A 746 -2.27 -35.65 -23.96
N ASP A 747 -1.21 -36.05 -23.29
CA ASP A 747 0.17 -35.88 -23.75
C ASP A 747 0.45 -36.73 -24.99
N ASP A 748 -0.09 -37.96 -25.07
CA ASP A 748 -0.03 -38.79 -26.28
C ASP A 748 -0.77 -38.14 -27.47
N LEU A 749 -1.90 -37.49 -27.24
CA LEU A 749 -2.62 -36.76 -28.29
C LEU A 749 -1.80 -35.57 -28.81
N TYR A 750 -1.12 -34.85 -27.94
CA TYR A 750 -0.26 -33.74 -28.37
C TYR A 750 0.99 -34.22 -29.12
N ALA A 751 1.57 -35.34 -28.72
CA ALA A 751 2.76 -35.92 -29.35
C ALA A 751 2.49 -36.64 -30.68
N SER A 752 1.22 -36.85 -31.04
CA SER A 752 0.85 -37.55 -32.27
C SER A 752 0.97 -36.67 -33.51
N ASP A 753 1.74 -37.11 -34.51
CA ASP A 753 1.87 -36.42 -35.82
C ASP A 753 0.66 -36.62 -36.72
N SER A 754 -0.21 -37.61 -36.41
CA SER A 754 -1.43 -37.90 -37.13
C SER A 754 -2.63 -38.03 -36.18
N ARG A 755 -3.44 -37.04 -36.15
CA ARG A 755 -4.68 -37.00 -35.35
C ARG A 755 -5.90 -37.19 -36.23
N THR A 756 -6.92 -37.83 -35.68
CA THR A 756 -8.22 -37.85 -36.29
C THR A 756 -8.93 -36.51 -36.12
N GLU A 757 -9.93 -36.23 -36.94
CA GLU A 757 -10.78 -35.02 -36.80
C GLU A 757 -11.42 -34.91 -35.41
N GLU A 758 -11.81 -36.04 -34.80
CA GLU A 758 -12.35 -36.06 -33.43
C GLU A 758 -11.30 -35.74 -32.37
N GLU A 759 -10.07 -36.18 -32.54
CA GLU A 759 -8.96 -35.87 -31.65
C GLU A 759 -8.56 -34.40 -31.74
N GLU A 760 -8.56 -33.85 -32.96
CA GLU A 760 -8.29 -32.42 -33.16
C GLU A 760 -9.43 -31.55 -32.57
N ALA A 761 -10.66 -31.91 -32.80
CA ALA A 761 -11.80 -31.23 -32.19
C ALA A 761 -11.79 -31.30 -30.66
N PHE A 762 -11.33 -32.43 -30.10
CA PHE A 762 -11.15 -32.55 -28.63
C PHE A 762 -10.08 -31.61 -28.11
N ILE A 763 -8.91 -31.54 -28.76
CA ILE A 763 -7.82 -30.62 -28.38
C ILE A 763 -8.30 -29.16 -28.50
N TYR A 764 -8.94 -28.81 -29.60
CA TYR A 764 -9.50 -27.48 -29.81
C TYR A 764 -10.47 -27.09 -28.69
N ASN A 765 -11.40 -27.97 -28.32
CA ASN A 765 -12.32 -27.71 -27.21
C ASN A 765 -11.63 -27.63 -25.86
N TYR A 766 -10.62 -28.48 -25.63
CA TYR A 766 -9.81 -28.44 -24.43
C TYR A 766 -9.14 -27.06 -24.25
N GLU A 767 -8.51 -26.55 -25.28
CA GLU A 767 -7.84 -25.25 -25.24
C GLU A 767 -8.84 -24.11 -25.12
N LYS A 768 -9.94 -24.15 -25.86
CA LYS A 768 -10.98 -23.13 -25.88
C LYS A 768 -11.70 -22.96 -24.55
N TYR A 769 -11.95 -24.04 -23.82
CA TYR A 769 -12.70 -24.01 -22.56
C TYR A 769 -11.80 -24.08 -21.33
N MET A 770 -10.48 -23.97 -21.50
CA MET A 770 -9.56 -23.90 -20.38
C MET A 770 -9.85 -22.67 -19.51
N PRO A 771 -9.94 -22.80 -18.16
CA PRO A 771 -10.29 -21.68 -17.29
C PRO A 771 -9.19 -20.64 -17.14
N ILE A 772 -8.00 -20.88 -17.71
CA ILE A 772 -6.85 -19.98 -17.70
C ILE A 772 -6.21 -19.86 -19.08
N SER A 773 -5.63 -18.68 -19.37
CA SER A 773 -4.93 -18.41 -20.62
C SER A 773 -3.48 -18.88 -20.58
N ARG A 774 -3.07 -19.61 -21.62
CA ARG A 774 -1.67 -19.97 -21.91
C ARG A 774 -1.05 -19.06 -22.98
N ALA A 775 -1.55 -17.83 -23.14
CA ALA A 775 -0.90 -16.85 -23.99
C ALA A 775 0.57 -16.64 -23.59
N PRO A 776 1.51 -16.47 -24.56
CA PRO A 776 2.93 -16.37 -24.27
C PRO A 776 3.35 -14.97 -23.77
N GLY A 777 2.50 -14.33 -22.97
CA GLY A 777 2.82 -13.06 -22.31
C GLY A 777 3.99 -13.20 -21.34
N THR A 778 4.72 -12.12 -21.15
CA THR A 778 5.97 -12.07 -20.38
C THR A 778 5.87 -12.77 -19.02
N MET A 779 4.81 -12.54 -18.28
CA MET A 779 4.66 -13.15 -16.96
C MET A 779 4.41 -14.67 -17.02
N ASN A 780 3.72 -15.16 -18.05
CA ASN A 780 3.55 -16.60 -18.25
C ASN A 780 4.89 -17.26 -18.61
N ARG A 781 5.70 -16.62 -19.48
CA ARG A 781 7.04 -17.11 -19.85
C ARG A 781 7.98 -17.15 -18.64
N ILE A 782 8.03 -16.11 -17.80
CA ILE A 782 8.78 -16.10 -16.55
C ILE A 782 8.30 -17.23 -15.63
N CYS A 783 6.99 -17.41 -15.49
CA CYS A 783 6.42 -18.48 -14.67
C CYS A 783 6.86 -19.86 -15.16
N TRP A 784 6.75 -20.15 -16.46
CA TRP A 784 7.15 -21.42 -17.05
C TRP A 784 8.65 -21.68 -16.92
N LYS A 785 9.49 -20.66 -17.11
CA LYS A 785 10.93 -20.78 -16.89
C LYS A 785 11.25 -21.23 -15.46
N ILE A 786 10.60 -20.61 -14.47
CA ILE A 786 10.80 -21.00 -13.06
C ILE A 786 10.17 -22.37 -12.76
N GLU A 787 9.05 -22.72 -13.38
CA GLU A 787 8.48 -24.07 -13.28
C GLU A 787 9.47 -25.12 -13.78
N ASP A 788 10.13 -24.87 -14.91
CA ASP A 788 11.10 -25.77 -15.52
C ASP A 788 12.37 -25.91 -14.66
N GLU A 789 12.89 -24.79 -14.14
CA GLU A 789 14.05 -24.76 -13.23
C GLU A 789 13.88 -25.60 -11.96
N PHE A 790 12.63 -25.75 -11.48
CA PHE A 790 12.31 -26.51 -10.26
C PHE A 790 11.49 -27.79 -10.52
N LYS A 791 11.35 -28.23 -11.76
CA LYS A 791 10.57 -29.41 -12.13
C LYS A 791 11.05 -30.69 -11.47
N THR A 792 12.36 -30.82 -11.30
CA THR A 792 13.04 -32.00 -10.71
C THR A 792 13.62 -31.75 -9.32
N THR A 793 13.58 -30.52 -8.81
CA THR A 793 14.32 -30.06 -7.62
C THR A 793 13.40 -29.67 -6.45
N ASN A 794 12.23 -30.23 -6.35
CA ASN A 794 11.20 -29.79 -5.40
C ASN A 794 11.40 -30.24 -3.96
N VAL A 795 12.41 -31.01 -3.64
CA VAL A 795 12.56 -31.60 -2.32
C VAL A 795 14.01 -31.48 -1.85
N LEU A 796 14.16 -31.03 -0.59
CA LEU A 796 15.46 -31.16 0.08
C LEU A 796 15.95 -32.59 -0.01
N PRO A 797 17.26 -32.85 -0.24
CA PRO A 797 17.79 -34.19 -0.35
C PRO A 797 17.42 -35.03 0.86
N ASP A 798 17.10 -36.28 0.64
CA ASP A 798 16.81 -37.18 1.74
C ASP A 798 18.13 -37.51 2.46
N VAL A 799 18.23 -37.12 3.72
CA VAL A 799 19.43 -37.28 4.54
C VAL A 799 19.02 -37.89 5.87
N GLU A 800 19.84 -38.83 6.32
CA GLU A 800 19.66 -39.47 7.62
C GLU A 800 20.00 -38.43 8.72
N PHE A 801 19.15 -38.35 9.74
CA PHE A 801 19.38 -37.53 10.91
C PHE A 801 19.70 -38.36 12.11
N ASP A 802 20.90 -38.26 12.62
CA ASP A 802 21.31 -38.91 13.85
C ASP A 802 20.68 -38.23 15.07
N ARG A 803 19.67 -38.89 15.63
CA ARG A 803 18.96 -38.38 16.82
C ARG A 803 19.81 -38.46 18.10
N SER A 804 20.94 -39.13 18.08
CA SER A 804 21.82 -39.22 19.25
C SER A 804 22.39 -37.85 19.65
N ILE A 805 22.55 -36.92 18.67
CA ILE A 805 22.98 -35.54 18.91
C ILE A 805 22.02 -34.74 19.80
N LEU A 806 20.78 -35.18 19.93
CA LEU A 806 19.76 -34.55 20.79
C LEU A 806 19.75 -35.17 22.20
N LYS A 807 20.54 -36.22 22.43
CA LYS A 807 20.66 -36.81 23.74
C LYS A 807 21.81 -36.17 24.49
N SER A 808 21.61 -35.87 25.74
CA SER A 808 22.64 -35.44 26.67
C SER A 808 22.91 -36.58 27.67
N ASP A 809 24.17 -36.88 27.91
CA ASP A 809 24.58 -37.78 28.99
C ASP A 809 24.63 -37.03 30.34
N ALA A 810 24.37 -35.76 30.34
CA ALA A 810 24.27 -34.95 31.56
C ALA A 810 22.96 -35.26 32.30
N GLU A 811 23.05 -35.59 33.58
CA GLU A 811 21.89 -35.63 34.45
C GLU A 811 21.29 -34.21 34.52
N TYR A 812 20.01 -34.09 34.27
CA TYR A 812 19.29 -32.86 34.43
C TYR A 812 18.31 -32.95 35.60
N SER A 813 18.17 -31.86 36.35
CA SER A 813 17.14 -31.76 37.38
C SER A 813 15.74 -31.63 36.76
N GLN A 814 14.72 -32.01 37.51
CA GLN A 814 13.35 -31.76 37.12
C GLN A 814 13.08 -30.26 36.91
N GLU A 815 13.76 -29.39 37.66
CA GLU A 815 13.68 -27.93 37.54
C GLU A 815 14.22 -27.46 36.17
N GLU A 816 15.36 -27.99 35.71
CA GLU A 816 15.91 -27.66 34.39
C GLU A 816 14.97 -28.14 33.27
N PHE A 817 14.41 -29.34 33.39
CA PHE A 817 13.43 -29.86 32.45
C PHE A 817 12.19 -28.97 32.38
N ASP A 818 11.63 -28.59 33.54
CA ASP A 818 10.44 -27.74 33.61
C ASP A 818 10.73 -26.32 33.12
N ALA A 819 11.94 -25.77 33.35
CA ALA A 819 12.39 -24.50 32.81
C ALA A 819 12.46 -24.53 31.27
N ILE A 820 13.07 -25.57 30.71
CA ILE A 820 13.16 -25.77 29.24
C ILE A 820 11.75 -25.95 28.64
N LYS A 821 10.91 -26.76 29.28
CA LYS A 821 9.53 -26.99 28.85
C LYS A 821 8.70 -25.72 28.90
N SER A 822 8.86 -24.88 29.91
CA SER A 822 8.15 -23.58 30.01
C SER A 822 8.55 -22.57 28.94
N VAL A 823 9.75 -22.71 28.40
CA VAL A 823 10.22 -21.89 27.25
C VAL A 823 9.69 -22.43 25.92
N TYR A 824 9.50 -23.77 25.85
CA TYR A 824 8.99 -24.42 24.65
C TYR A 824 7.44 -24.25 24.50
N ASP A 825 6.70 -24.37 25.58
CA ASP A 825 5.22 -24.19 25.61
C ASP A 825 4.85 -22.70 25.55
#